data_ad86f1018929f07135a777806cd6e325
#
_entry.id   ad86f1018929f07135a777806cd6e325
#
_cell.length_a   1.000
_cell.length_b   1.000
_cell.length_c   1.000
_cell.angle_alpha   90.00
_cell.angle_beta   90.00
_cell.angle_gamma   90.00
#
_symmetry.space_group_name_H-M   'P 1'
#
loop_
_entity.id
_entity.type
_entity.pdbx_description
1 polymer ?
#
loop_
_entity_poly.entity_id
_entity_poly.type
_entity_poly.pdbx_seq_one_letter_code
_entity_poly.pdbx_strand_id
1 'polypeptide(L)'
;MVIPRALRLAAASCLAATLALAAVPATPPPEPAGAQALGLLLRRLMNLGTVLFIDAHPDDENNAVLTALARGQGVRTALLTATRGEGGQNQIGPELGEALGILRSEELASIHRRDGVEQYFARAYDFGLSFSVDETYANWGRDEILADFVRVIRAVRPDVIVTMPRDVRGPGQHHPAAGRIAGIAFHAAADDVLFPPETVGGLEPWQARRLYEGGLGMDEPAVAGQGQAVVETGTTDALLGMTWADFGRGARTLHGTQQFPPPSRDPPTAVRYTVMESEPPVEMPSEHGLLDRINTTWSRLIAFTREKERPSVALAVPAIEAHLREAQARLEAGESDKVLASLRAALVLVRRLREEALVGDWGSRPKLEILSRLEPKETDLMEAIALAHALRFSARAEQADLVAGQDVRVVGAVANEGSEPVKVEDVVLHAAAGWTSARTDGSPGALAPQESTSMTYRVHVDPKAPVTQSLGRKHATLARYEMAEEERTGRVFAPAPLRARLFFSSGGVLVSLDRDVIGADGDRPRIVSVVPAFAPRFLDPAAVLPLGTRQRTVEVRVRHFGRGAAGAACRLEAPAGWIVAPAEAPLHFAGAEEVRARFELSPPVGPAAAVGRLRAVVVASDGRFDQAVTDIDYPHVEPRRHLREAQMLVRTLDVRLPPDTVVGYVSGAGDRVGEALEQIGARVDRLSAEDLSGDLSVYPTIVTGVRAYRVRPELKALHPRLLQYMKDGGHLVVQYNQLDFNEPTPFAPYPAEITRDRVSDETAPVQVLRPAHPLLNQPNKIGPADFEGWVQERGLHFLKTADPRYEELLAAEDPFVENPGRKRGMWVSAQVGTGRWTYVGLGLWRQVEAGVPGAYRILANLVGQPRAKKP
;
A
#
# COMPACT_ATOMS: atom_id res chain seq x y z
N MET A 1 49.46 -48.96 -0.94
CA MET A 1 48.82 -48.48 0.29
C MET A 1 47.42 -48.01 -0.10
N VAL A 2 46.40 -48.84 0.15
CA VAL A 2 45.01 -48.62 -0.30
C VAL A 2 44.28 -47.89 0.81
N ILE A 3 43.83 -46.66 0.54
CA ILE A 3 43.02 -45.86 1.46
C ILE A 3 41.59 -46.42 1.42
N PRO A 4 40.93 -46.73 2.55
CA PRO A 4 39.61 -47.30 2.60
C PRO A 4 38.55 -46.37 2.04
N ARG A 5 37.61 -46.90 1.27
CA ARG A 5 36.49 -46.23 0.65
C ARG A 5 35.58 -45.46 1.63
N ALA A 6 35.63 -45.77 2.91
CA ALA A 6 34.83 -45.10 3.96
C ALA A 6 35.21 -43.61 4.21
N LEU A 7 36.48 -43.23 4.01
CA LEU A 7 36.91 -41.82 4.18
C LEU A 7 36.49 -40.89 3.00
N ARG A 8 36.21 -41.45 1.84
CA ARG A 8 35.72 -40.63 0.70
C ARG A 8 34.25 -40.28 0.76
N LEU A 9 33.44 -41.11 1.43
CA LEU A 9 32.00 -40.82 1.66
C LEU A 9 31.82 -39.80 2.79
N ALA A 10 32.63 -39.80 3.83
CA ALA A 10 32.58 -38.79 4.90
C ALA A 10 33.01 -37.37 4.43
N ALA A 11 34.01 -37.27 3.54
CA ALA A 11 34.42 -36.02 2.96
C ALA A 11 33.41 -35.45 1.96
N ALA A 12 32.73 -36.29 1.22
CA ALA A 12 31.64 -35.88 0.30
C ALA A 12 30.36 -35.43 1.06
N SER A 13 30.05 -36.07 2.19
CA SER A 13 28.92 -35.66 3.05
C SER A 13 29.17 -34.36 3.83
N CYS A 14 30.41 -34.07 4.21
CA CYS A 14 30.77 -32.80 4.82
C CYS A 14 30.80 -31.63 3.79
N LEU A 15 31.12 -31.89 2.53
CA LEU A 15 31.12 -30.87 1.49
C LEU A 15 29.71 -30.60 0.97
N ALA A 16 28.79 -31.56 1.04
CA ALA A 16 27.38 -31.36 0.71
C ALA A 16 26.58 -30.66 1.82
N ALA A 17 27.04 -30.70 3.06
CA ALA A 17 26.40 -30.01 4.18
C ALA A 17 26.79 -28.51 4.28
N THR A 18 27.84 -28.06 3.58
CA THR A 18 28.27 -26.65 3.56
C THR A 18 27.71 -25.85 2.37
N LEU A 19 26.90 -26.45 1.50
CA LEU A 19 26.32 -25.79 0.31
C LEU A 19 24.80 -25.59 0.37
N ALA A 20 24.18 -25.80 1.52
CA ALA A 20 22.73 -25.59 1.70
C ALA A 20 22.42 -24.72 2.93
N LEU A 21 23.13 -23.61 3.10
CA LEU A 21 22.57 -22.44 3.74
C LEU A 21 21.87 -21.65 2.63
N ALA A 22 20.80 -22.23 2.07
CA ALA A 22 19.79 -21.44 1.40
C ALA A 22 19.32 -20.43 2.45
N ALA A 23 19.49 -19.13 2.16
CA ALA A 23 19.01 -18.08 3.03
C ALA A 23 17.55 -18.40 3.35
N VAL A 24 17.24 -18.62 4.63
CA VAL A 24 15.87 -18.79 5.07
C VAL A 24 15.12 -17.54 4.58
N PRO A 25 14.02 -17.67 3.84
CA PRO A 25 13.28 -16.51 3.40
C PRO A 25 12.98 -15.63 4.61
N ALA A 26 13.30 -14.35 4.54
CA ALA A 26 12.96 -13.42 5.60
C ALA A 26 11.44 -13.47 5.80
N THR A 27 11.00 -13.76 7.01
CA THR A 27 9.58 -13.73 7.38
C THR A 27 9.29 -12.46 8.14
N PRO A 28 8.09 -11.86 7.98
CA PRO A 28 7.75 -10.68 8.75
C PRO A 28 7.80 -11.01 10.25
N PRO A 29 8.40 -10.13 11.08
CA PRO A 29 8.39 -10.32 12.52
C PRO A 29 6.94 -10.28 13.03
N PRO A 30 6.61 -11.02 14.09
CA PRO A 30 5.28 -10.94 14.71
C PRO A 30 5.05 -9.56 15.31
N GLU A 31 3.79 -9.19 15.47
CA GLU A 31 3.45 -8.01 16.26
C GLU A 31 3.82 -8.26 17.73
N PRO A 32 4.50 -7.31 18.39
CA PRO A 32 4.86 -7.48 19.81
C PRO A 32 3.62 -7.67 20.69
N ALA A 33 3.69 -8.62 21.64
CA ALA A 33 2.58 -8.95 22.52
C ALA A 33 3.05 -9.19 23.97
N GLY A 34 2.15 -9.12 24.95
CA GLY A 34 2.40 -9.43 26.35
C GLY A 34 3.58 -8.65 26.94
N ALA A 35 4.49 -9.34 27.63
CA ALA A 35 5.64 -8.73 28.30
C ALA A 35 6.60 -8.03 27.31
N GLN A 36 6.73 -8.54 26.08
CA GLN A 36 7.55 -7.91 25.05
C GLN A 36 6.96 -6.55 24.65
N ALA A 37 5.65 -6.48 24.37
CA ALA A 37 4.97 -5.22 24.05
C ALA A 37 5.07 -4.23 25.21
N LEU A 38 4.90 -4.70 26.46
CA LEU A 38 5.05 -3.88 27.66
C LEU A 38 6.46 -3.29 27.79
N GLY A 39 7.51 -4.11 27.58
CA GLY A 39 8.90 -3.64 27.65
C GLY A 39 9.23 -2.59 26.59
N LEU A 40 8.76 -2.76 25.36
CA LEU A 40 8.90 -1.77 24.29
C LEU A 40 8.16 -0.48 24.59
N LEU A 41 6.98 -0.58 25.20
CA LEU A 41 6.17 0.58 25.59
C LEU A 41 6.81 1.34 26.77
N LEU A 42 7.42 0.65 27.72
CA LEU A 42 8.21 1.28 28.79
C LEU A 42 9.40 2.09 28.26
N ARG A 43 10.11 1.58 27.23
CA ARG A 43 11.15 2.36 26.55
C ARG A 43 10.57 3.64 25.95
N ARG A 44 9.43 3.54 25.25
CA ARG A 44 8.75 4.69 24.65
C ARG A 44 8.32 5.70 25.73
N LEU A 45 7.86 5.24 26.88
CA LEU A 45 7.49 6.10 28.00
C LEU A 45 8.68 6.90 28.54
N MET A 46 9.89 6.37 28.50
CA MET A 46 11.10 7.06 28.97
C MET A 46 11.60 8.16 28.06
N ASN A 47 11.21 8.19 26.79
CA ASN A 47 11.75 9.10 25.78
C ASN A 47 10.68 10.10 25.29
N LEU A 48 11.00 11.38 25.29
CA LEU A 48 10.16 12.47 24.78
C LEU A 48 10.63 13.04 23.43
N GLY A 49 11.66 12.45 22.82
CA GLY A 49 12.14 12.85 21.50
C GLY A 49 11.16 12.42 20.41
N THR A 50 11.11 13.22 19.35
CA THR A 50 10.24 12.96 18.18
C THR A 50 11.05 13.11 16.90
N VAL A 51 10.95 12.14 16.00
CA VAL A 51 11.59 12.16 14.67
C VAL A 51 10.52 11.94 13.61
N LEU A 52 10.53 12.76 12.56
CA LEU A 52 9.67 12.62 11.39
C LEU A 52 10.53 12.29 10.17
N PHE A 53 10.26 11.17 9.53
CA PHE A 53 10.78 10.85 8.21
C PHE A 53 9.82 11.32 7.13
N ILE A 54 10.34 11.75 5.98
CA ILE A 54 9.55 12.22 4.84
C ILE A 54 10.05 11.54 3.58
N ASP A 55 9.17 10.71 2.99
CA ASP A 55 9.45 9.89 1.82
C ASP A 55 8.43 10.16 0.70
N ALA A 56 8.68 9.65 -0.52
CA ALA A 56 7.80 9.85 -1.67
C ALA A 56 6.73 8.76 -1.80
N HIS A 57 7.08 7.48 -1.59
CA HIS A 57 6.20 6.33 -1.79
C HIS A 57 6.26 5.36 -0.61
N PRO A 58 5.20 4.53 -0.39
CA PRO A 58 5.32 3.35 0.46
C PRO A 58 6.37 2.39 -0.12
N ASP A 59 7.40 2.04 0.63
CA ASP A 59 8.56 1.22 0.30
C ASP A 59 9.91 1.98 0.20
N ASP A 60 9.89 3.30 0.28
CA ASP A 60 11.10 4.12 0.33
C ASP A 60 11.76 4.11 1.72
N GLU A 61 10.98 3.79 2.75
CA GLU A 61 11.41 3.87 4.14
C GLU A 61 12.51 2.85 4.50
N ASN A 62 13.40 3.27 5.39
CA ASN A 62 14.39 2.38 6.00
C ASN A 62 13.84 1.73 7.28
N ASN A 63 13.20 0.57 7.14
CA ASN A 63 12.52 -0.12 8.25
C ASN A 63 13.48 -0.48 9.40
N ALA A 64 14.77 -0.71 9.14
CA ALA A 64 15.76 -1.00 10.18
C ALA A 64 16.00 0.23 11.07
N VAL A 65 16.17 1.40 10.45
CA VAL A 65 16.34 2.67 11.16
C VAL A 65 15.08 3.06 11.93
N LEU A 66 13.92 2.99 11.26
CA LEU A 66 12.65 3.31 11.89
C LEU A 66 12.40 2.45 13.13
N THR A 67 12.67 1.13 13.03
CA THR A 67 12.53 0.21 14.16
C THR A 67 13.54 0.50 15.27
N ALA A 68 14.81 0.78 14.93
CA ALA A 68 15.84 1.12 15.91
C ALA A 68 15.47 2.37 16.72
N LEU A 69 14.87 3.37 16.08
CA LEU A 69 14.40 4.58 16.77
C LEU A 69 13.14 4.30 17.60
N ALA A 70 12.08 3.75 16.97
CA ALA A 70 10.79 3.59 17.62
C ALA A 70 10.80 2.52 18.72
N ARG A 71 11.32 1.33 18.43
CA ARG A 71 11.34 0.19 19.37
C ARG A 71 12.63 0.15 20.20
N GLY A 72 13.77 0.46 19.58
CA GLY A 72 15.08 0.41 20.23
C GLY A 72 15.27 1.56 21.19
N GLN A 73 15.13 2.78 20.74
CA GLN A 73 15.37 3.98 21.54
C GLN A 73 14.12 4.54 22.19
N GLY A 74 12.92 4.02 21.87
CA GLY A 74 11.64 4.53 22.36
C GLY A 74 11.29 5.93 21.87
N VAL A 75 11.89 6.40 20.79
CA VAL A 75 11.63 7.69 20.18
C VAL A 75 10.26 7.65 19.51
N ARG A 76 9.43 8.68 19.67
CA ARG A 76 8.24 8.85 18.85
C ARG A 76 8.67 9.05 17.40
N THR A 77 8.51 8.03 16.58
CA THR A 77 8.93 8.02 15.18
C THR A 77 7.70 8.07 14.30
N ALA A 78 7.67 9.02 13.35
CA ALA A 78 6.62 9.17 12.37
C ALA A 78 7.21 9.13 10.96
N LEU A 79 6.41 8.66 10.00
CA LEU A 79 6.71 8.68 8.57
C LEU A 79 5.61 9.46 7.85
N LEU A 80 5.98 10.45 7.05
CA LEU A 80 5.11 11.13 6.10
C LEU A 80 5.50 10.70 4.69
N THR A 81 4.58 10.06 3.98
CA THR A 81 4.78 9.65 2.60
C THR A 81 3.97 10.56 1.68
N ALA A 82 4.58 11.11 0.63
CA ALA A 82 3.93 12.07 -0.25
C ALA A 82 2.75 11.44 -1.01
N THR A 83 2.93 10.22 -1.55
CA THR A 83 1.92 9.48 -2.32
C THR A 83 1.61 8.13 -1.67
N ARG A 84 0.64 7.41 -2.22
CA ARG A 84 0.33 6.03 -1.80
C ARG A 84 0.88 4.97 -2.77
N GLY A 85 1.69 5.38 -3.76
CA GLY A 85 2.33 4.49 -4.73
C GLY A 85 1.39 3.92 -5.78
N GLU A 86 0.39 4.66 -6.19
CA GLU A 86 -0.67 4.28 -7.13
C GLU A 86 -0.15 3.99 -8.54
N GLY A 87 0.91 4.71 -8.96
CA GLY A 87 1.59 4.54 -10.24
C GLY A 87 2.60 3.40 -10.26
N GLY A 88 2.82 2.78 -9.11
CA GLY A 88 3.80 1.72 -8.94
C GLY A 88 3.42 0.41 -9.63
N GLN A 89 4.20 -0.62 -9.32
CA GLN A 89 3.98 -1.97 -9.79
C GLN A 89 3.18 -2.77 -8.76
N ASN A 90 2.36 -3.72 -9.25
CA ASN A 90 1.73 -4.74 -8.44
C ASN A 90 2.21 -6.12 -8.90
N GLN A 91 2.86 -6.87 -8.03
CA GLN A 91 3.39 -8.20 -8.35
C GLN A 91 2.50 -9.35 -7.87
N ILE A 92 1.44 -9.04 -7.11
CA ILE A 92 0.60 -10.05 -6.47
C ILE A 92 -0.85 -10.02 -6.95
N GLY A 93 -1.27 -8.96 -7.66
CA GLY A 93 -2.65 -8.80 -8.08
C GLY A 93 -2.86 -7.87 -9.27
N PRO A 94 -4.12 -7.68 -9.66
CA PRO A 94 -4.49 -6.83 -10.79
C PRO A 94 -4.70 -5.35 -10.43
N GLU A 95 -4.61 -4.98 -9.15
CA GLU A 95 -4.91 -3.62 -8.71
C GLU A 95 -3.95 -2.62 -9.36
N LEU A 96 -4.52 -1.56 -9.91
CA LEU A 96 -3.86 -0.39 -10.45
C LEU A 96 -4.49 0.89 -9.87
N GLY A 97 -3.76 1.98 -9.91
CA GLY A 97 -4.26 3.28 -9.48
C GLY A 97 -4.70 3.30 -8.01
N GLU A 98 -5.87 3.86 -7.72
CA GLU A 98 -6.37 4.01 -6.36
C GLU A 98 -6.47 2.69 -5.59
N ALA A 99 -6.86 1.59 -6.24
CA ALA A 99 -6.91 0.28 -5.60
C ALA A 99 -5.52 -0.21 -5.17
N LEU A 100 -4.50 0.03 -5.99
CA LEU A 100 -3.11 -0.25 -5.64
C LEU A 100 -2.65 0.66 -4.49
N GLY A 101 -3.01 1.95 -4.50
CA GLY A 101 -2.70 2.88 -3.43
C GLY A 101 -3.29 2.45 -2.07
N ILE A 102 -4.52 1.92 -2.05
CA ILE A 102 -5.14 1.34 -0.85
C ILE A 102 -4.34 0.12 -0.37
N LEU A 103 -3.98 -0.80 -1.27
CA LEU A 103 -3.22 -1.99 -0.94
C LEU A 103 -1.84 -1.63 -0.37
N ARG A 104 -1.08 -0.76 -1.03
CA ARG A 104 0.25 -0.34 -0.58
C ARG A 104 0.19 0.46 0.73
N SER A 105 -0.85 1.27 0.93
CA SER A 105 -1.08 1.94 2.23
C SER A 105 -1.29 0.95 3.36
N GLU A 106 -2.00 -0.16 3.10
CA GLU A 106 -2.24 -1.19 4.10
C GLU A 106 -1.01 -2.07 4.33
N GLU A 107 -0.19 -2.33 3.30
CA GLU A 107 1.11 -2.98 3.45
C GLU A 107 1.99 -2.19 4.42
N LEU A 108 2.10 -0.87 4.23
CA LEU A 108 2.86 0.01 5.11
C LEU A 108 2.28 0.06 6.53
N ALA A 109 0.95 0.14 6.67
CA ALA A 109 0.28 0.07 7.97
C ALA A 109 0.55 -1.27 8.69
N SER A 110 0.62 -2.38 7.95
CA SER A 110 0.96 -3.70 8.50
C SER A 110 2.40 -3.75 9.02
N ILE A 111 3.33 -3.07 8.36
CA ILE A 111 4.70 -2.89 8.83
C ILE A 111 4.71 -2.09 10.13
N HIS A 112 3.98 -0.96 10.17
CA HIS A 112 4.02 -0.04 11.29
C HIS A 112 3.30 -0.54 12.55
N ARG A 113 2.38 -1.48 12.42
CA ARG A 113 1.89 -2.22 13.60
C ARG A 113 3.02 -2.98 14.32
N ARG A 114 4.06 -3.39 13.59
CA ARG A 114 5.22 -4.14 14.12
C ARG A 114 6.32 -3.22 14.63
N ASP A 115 6.75 -2.27 13.81
CA ASP A 115 7.87 -1.36 14.14
C ASP A 115 7.48 -0.19 15.06
N GLY A 116 6.19 0.12 15.20
CA GLY A 116 5.67 1.15 16.11
C GLY A 116 5.77 2.57 15.58
N VAL A 117 5.93 2.75 14.28
CA VAL A 117 5.97 4.04 13.60
C VAL A 117 4.55 4.57 13.34
N GLU A 118 4.38 5.88 13.41
CA GLU A 118 3.12 6.55 13.07
C GLU A 118 3.13 6.95 11.60
N GLN A 119 2.16 6.47 10.80
CA GLN A 119 2.08 6.77 9.37
C GLN A 119 1.19 7.96 9.06
N TYR A 120 1.69 8.84 8.20
CA TYR A 120 0.97 9.97 7.60
C TYR A 120 1.14 9.96 6.08
N PHE A 121 0.13 10.48 5.37
CA PHE A 121 0.17 10.67 3.92
C PHE A 121 -0.18 12.10 3.55
N ALA A 122 0.52 12.67 2.56
CA ALA A 122 0.03 13.84 1.86
C ALA A 122 -1.00 13.44 0.80
N ARG A 123 -1.53 14.43 0.09
CA ARG A 123 -2.57 14.22 -0.94
C ARG A 123 -2.01 13.94 -2.33
N ALA A 124 -0.71 13.90 -2.53
CA ALA A 124 -0.13 13.59 -3.84
C ALA A 124 -0.54 12.20 -4.30
N TYR A 125 -0.72 12.06 -5.60
CA TYR A 125 -1.00 10.79 -6.29
C TYR A 125 0.22 10.40 -7.11
N ASP A 126 0.65 9.17 -7.01
CA ASP A 126 1.74 8.64 -7.83
C ASP A 126 1.25 8.43 -9.26
N PHE A 127 1.70 9.26 -10.18
CA PHE A 127 1.34 9.20 -11.59
C PHE A 127 2.31 8.35 -12.43
N GLY A 128 3.26 7.68 -11.80
CA GLY A 128 4.28 6.87 -12.44
C GLY A 128 5.66 7.51 -12.37
N LEU A 129 6.56 7.12 -13.25
CA LEU A 129 7.92 7.61 -13.23
C LEU A 129 8.02 9.04 -13.77
N SER A 130 8.49 9.97 -12.94
CA SER A 130 8.81 11.34 -13.33
C SER A 130 10.29 11.51 -13.61
N PHE A 131 10.64 12.41 -14.55
CA PHE A 131 12.02 12.76 -14.91
C PHE A 131 12.43 14.17 -14.49
N SER A 132 11.51 15.00 -14.00
CA SER A 132 11.85 16.31 -13.47
C SER A 132 11.04 16.66 -12.23
N VAL A 133 11.66 17.44 -11.34
CA VAL A 133 10.98 17.99 -10.17
C VAL A 133 9.85 18.95 -10.58
N ASP A 134 10.08 19.72 -11.67
CA ASP A 134 9.08 20.66 -12.17
C ASP A 134 7.83 19.95 -12.71
N GLU A 135 8.02 18.82 -13.44
CA GLU A 135 6.92 17.95 -13.85
C GLU A 135 6.15 17.43 -12.64
N THR A 136 6.87 16.94 -11.63
CA THR A 136 6.25 16.45 -10.40
C THR A 136 5.42 17.52 -9.71
N TYR A 137 5.96 18.75 -9.58
CA TYR A 137 5.25 19.87 -8.98
C TYR A 137 4.04 20.33 -9.79
N ALA A 138 4.13 20.33 -11.13
CA ALA A 138 3.00 20.65 -11.99
C ALA A 138 1.84 19.67 -11.81
N ASN A 139 2.15 18.38 -11.61
CA ASN A 139 1.16 17.34 -11.41
C ASN A 139 0.60 17.32 -9.98
N TRP A 140 1.44 17.40 -8.96
CA TRP A 140 1.04 17.32 -7.55
C TRP A 140 0.37 18.59 -7.02
N GLY A 141 0.75 19.75 -7.54
CA GLY A 141 0.44 21.05 -6.92
C GLY A 141 1.39 21.30 -5.74
N ARG A 142 2.50 21.97 -6.03
CA ARG A 142 3.59 22.20 -5.07
C ARG A 142 3.11 22.82 -3.75
N ASP A 143 2.27 23.84 -3.82
CA ASP A 143 1.84 24.60 -2.64
C ASP A 143 0.83 23.81 -1.79
N GLU A 144 0.00 22.99 -2.44
CA GLU A 144 -0.92 22.09 -1.74
C GLU A 144 -0.18 21.00 -0.98
N ILE A 145 0.89 20.43 -1.57
CA ILE A 145 1.70 19.42 -0.88
C ILE A 145 2.54 20.05 0.21
N LEU A 146 3.06 21.25 0.00
CA LEU A 146 3.75 22.01 1.05
C LEU A 146 2.83 22.26 2.25
N ALA A 147 1.58 22.64 2.02
CA ALA A 147 0.59 22.83 3.09
C ALA A 147 0.33 21.52 3.87
N ASP A 148 0.27 20.38 3.19
CA ASP A 148 0.11 19.08 3.86
C ASP A 148 1.34 18.73 4.73
N PHE A 149 2.54 18.99 4.22
CA PHE A 149 3.78 18.75 4.97
C PHE A 149 3.85 19.65 6.22
N VAL A 150 3.53 20.94 6.07
CA VAL A 150 3.44 21.87 7.20
C VAL A 150 2.44 21.42 8.24
N ARG A 151 1.25 20.97 7.81
CA ARG A 151 0.21 20.41 8.69
C ARG A 151 0.73 19.23 9.51
N VAL A 152 1.37 18.26 8.86
CA VAL A 152 1.89 17.07 9.54
C VAL A 152 3.04 17.44 10.48
N ILE A 153 3.96 18.31 10.06
CA ILE A 153 5.06 18.79 10.92
C ILE A 153 4.49 19.46 12.18
N ARG A 154 3.48 20.31 12.06
CA ARG A 154 2.85 20.96 13.21
C ARG A 154 2.06 20.00 14.10
N ALA A 155 1.44 18.98 13.52
CA ALA A 155 0.71 17.95 14.28
C ALA A 155 1.66 17.00 15.04
N VAL A 156 2.74 16.57 14.40
CA VAL A 156 3.73 15.65 14.98
C VAL A 156 4.70 16.37 15.92
N ARG A 157 5.04 17.62 15.62
CA ARG A 157 6.00 18.46 16.38
C ARG A 157 7.38 17.78 16.51
N PRO A 158 8.03 17.40 15.40
CA PRO A 158 9.29 16.65 15.46
C PRO A 158 10.45 17.52 15.93
N ASP A 159 11.36 16.92 16.70
CA ASP A 159 12.64 17.55 17.00
C ASP A 159 13.58 17.49 15.80
N VAL A 160 13.47 16.41 15.04
CA VAL A 160 14.30 16.11 13.88
C VAL A 160 13.41 15.69 12.72
N ILE A 161 13.73 16.22 11.54
CA ILE A 161 13.17 15.78 10.27
C ILE A 161 14.30 15.09 9.50
N VAL A 162 14.01 13.93 8.93
CA VAL A 162 14.87 13.19 8.00
C VAL A 162 14.15 13.08 6.67
N THR A 163 14.80 13.47 5.59
CA THR A 163 14.18 13.47 4.26
C THR A 163 15.06 12.80 3.22
N MET A 164 14.45 12.53 2.07
CA MET A 164 15.12 11.98 0.90
C MET A 164 16.12 12.97 0.29
N PRO A 165 17.09 12.47 -0.52
CA PRO A 165 18.03 13.34 -1.24
C PRO A 165 17.31 14.34 -2.16
N ARG A 166 17.72 15.61 -2.07
CA ARG A 166 17.10 16.75 -2.79
C ARG A 166 17.64 16.97 -4.20
N ASP A 167 18.83 16.42 -4.49
CA ASP A 167 19.59 16.69 -5.71
C ASP A 167 20.03 15.40 -6.42
N VAL A 168 19.08 14.46 -6.57
CA VAL A 168 19.28 13.26 -7.36
C VAL A 168 18.94 13.54 -8.82
N ARG A 169 19.84 13.14 -9.71
CA ARG A 169 19.61 13.22 -11.17
C ARG A 169 19.10 11.90 -11.70
N GLY A 170 18.32 11.96 -12.75
CA GLY A 170 17.80 10.78 -13.42
C GLY A 170 16.31 10.53 -13.13
N PRO A 171 15.83 9.32 -13.42
CA PRO A 171 14.42 8.97 -13.23
C PRO A 171 14.05 8.85 -11.73
N GLY A 172 12.76 9.02 -11.42
CA GLY A 172 12.26 8.93 -10.04
C GLY A 172 12.23 10.27 -9.31
N GLN A 173 11.87 11.33 -10.02
CA GLN A 173 11.92 12.69 -9.51
C GLN A 173 10.84 13.04 -8.47
N HIS A 174 9.95 12.10 -8.14
CA HIS A 174 9.10 12.21 -6.96
C HIS A 174 9.94 12.31 -5.66
N HIS A 175 11.06 11.56 -5.59
CA HIS A 175 11.93 11.55 -4.42
C HIS A 175 12.58 12.92 -4.15
N PRO A 176 13.34 13.52 -5.08
CA PRO A 176 13.89 14.85 -4.85
C PRO A 176 12.80 15.93 -4.75
N ALA A 177 11.64 15.77 -5.37
CA ALA A 177 10.52 16.70 -5.18
C ALA A 177 10.03 16.68 -3.73
N ALA A 178 9.80 15.51 -3.15
CA ALA A 178 9.44 15.35 -1.74
C ALA A 178 10.53 15.91 -0.82
N GLY A 179 11.80 15.60 -1.10
CA GLY A 179 12.94 16.11 -0.33
C GLY A 179 13.06 17.63 -0.34
N ARG A 180 12.85 18.27 -1.50
CA ARG A 180 12.87 19.74 -1.61
C ARG A 180 11.70 20.40 -0.89
N ILE A 181 10.47 19.83 -1.00
CA ILE A 181 9.31 20.32 -0.24
C ILE A 181 9.57 20.18 1.27
N ALA A 182 10.17 19.08 1.72
CA ALA A 182 10.52 18.88 3.12
C ALA A 182 11.49 19.95 3.64
N GLY A 183 12.51 20.34 2.83
CA GLY A 183 13.41 21.44 3.16
C GLY A 183 12.68 22.79 3.29
N ILE A 184 11.75 23.07 2.41
CA ILE A 184 10.92 24.28 2.49
C ILE A 184 10.00 24.23 3.72
N ALA A 185 9.36 23.07 3.96
CA ALA A 185 8.43 22.87 5.06
C ALA A 185 9.11 22.96 6.44
N PHE A 186 10.40 22.63 6.54
CA PHE A 186 11.20 22.80 7.77
C PHE A 186 11.13 24.22 8.32
N HIS A 187 11.21 25.24 7.46
CA HIS A 187 11.07 26.64 7.84
C HIS A 187 9.61 27.10 7.84
N ALA A 188 8.85 26.73 6.80
CA ALA A 188 7.47 27.16 6.63
C ALA A 188 6.55 26.71 7.78
N ALA A 189 6.85 25.59 8.43
CA ALA A 189 6.09 25.12 9.59
C ALA A 189 6.24 26.05 10.82
N ALA A 190 7.29 26.83 10.90
CA ALA A 190 7.51 27.81 11.96
C ALA A 190 6.91 29.19 11.66
N ASP A 191 6.55 29.44 10.40
CA ASP A 191 6.07 30.74 9.92
C ASP A 191 4.54 30.81 10.01
N ASP A 192 4.03 31.63 10.92
CA ASP A 192 2.60 31.86 11.13
C ASP A 192 2.00 32.89 10.16
N VAL A 193 2.83 33.64 9.44
CA VAL A 193 2.40 34.55 8.38
C VAL A 193 2.19 33.80 7.07
N LEU A 194 3.12 32.92 6.72
CA LEU A 194 3.01 32.11 5.50
C LEU A 194 1.90 31.04 5.64
N PHE A 195 1.81 30.42 6.81
CA PHE A 195 0.79 29.44 7.16
C PHE A 195 0.10 29.82 8.47
N PRO A 196 -0.90 30.73 8.44
CA PRO A 196 -1.72 31.01 9.61
C PRO A 196 -2.37 29.72 10.16
N PRO A 197 -2.48 29.54 11.47
CA PRO A 197 -3.02 28.31 12.07
C PRO A 197 -4.35 27.84 11.45
N GLU A 198 -5.27 28.76 11.17
CA GLU A 198 -6.56 28.49 10.55
C GLU A 198 -6.48 27.87 9.16
N THR A 199 -5.39 28.06 8.42
CA THR A 199 -5.19 27.46 7.08
C THR A 199 -4.66 26.03 7.14
N VAL A 200 -4.21 25.61 8.32
CA VAL A 200 -3.64 24.28 8.54
C VAL A 200 -4.32 23.52 9.69
N GLY A 201 -5.64 23.73 9.86
CA GLY A 201 -6.45 23.01 10.82
C GLY A 201 -6.29 23.46 12.28
N GLY A 202 -5.97 24.73 12.52
CA GLY A 202 -5.79 25.30 13.85
C GLY A 202 -4.48 24.90 14.53
N LEU A 203 -3.54 24.34 13.78
CA LEU A 203 -2.26 23.86 14.31
C LEU A 203 -1.26 25.00 14.46
N GLU A 204 -0.78 25.18 15.69
CA GLU A 204 0.20 26.22 16.05
C GLU A 204 1.58 25.98 15.41
N PRO A 205 2.33 27.05 15.09
CA PRO A 205 3.67 26.99 14.49
C PRO A 205 4.62 26.04 15.24
N TRP A 206 5.48 25.38 14.49
CA TRP A 206 6.50 24.50 15.03
C TRP A 206 7.81 24.59 14.27
N GLN A 207 8.95 24.84 14.96
CA GLN A 207 10.28 24.74 14.40
C GLN A 207 10.96 23.45 14.85
N ALA A 208 11.21 22.54 13.91
CA ALA A 208 12.08 21.41 14.14
C ALA A 208 13.53 21.88 14.35
N ARG A 209 14.32 21.17 15.11
CA ARG A 209 15.69 21.56 15.45
C ARG A 209 16.71 21.20 14.40
N ARG A 210 16.48 20.12 13.64
CA ARG A 210 17.40 19.65 12.60
C ARG A 210 16.68 19.05 11.43
N LEU A 211 17.28 19.25 10.26
CA LEU A 211 16.92 18.59 9.02
C LEU A 211 18.12 17.76 8.57
N TYR A 212 17.90 16.47 8.36
CA TYR A 212 18.86 15.56 7.78
C TYR A 212 18.39 15.07 6.42
N GLU A 213 19.37 14.68 5.59
CA GLU A 213 19.14 14.03 4.31
C GLU A 213 19.82 12.67 4.31
N GLY A 214 19.12 11.63 3.83
CA GLY A 214 19.62 10.26 3.73
C GLY A 214 19.46 9.67 2.34
N GLY A 215 20.20 8.59 2.07
CA GLY A 215 20.05 7.82 0.83
C GLY A 215 18.68 7.15 0.70
N LEU A 216 18.33 6.81 -0.53
CA LEU A 216 17.14 6.03 -0.87
C LEU A 216 17.35 4.56 -0.48
N GLY A 217 16.57 4.07 0.47
CA GLY A 217 16.60 2.66 0.85
C GLY A 217 17.76 2.23 1.75
N MET A 218 17.93 0.91 1.88
CA MET A 218 18.84 0.30 2.88
C MET A 218 20.32 0.29 2.50
N ASP A 219 20.68 0.57 1.24
CA ASP A 219 22.02 0.25 0.68
C ASP A 219 22.84 1.45 0.19
N GLU A 220 22.36 2.71 0.30
CA GLU A 220 23.09 3.85 -0.23
C GLU A 220 23.97 4.54 0.84
N PRO A 221 25.26 4.76 0.58
CA PRO A 221 26.12 5.52 1.47
C PRO A 221 25.75 7.00 1.48
N ALA A 222 25.74 7.61 2.67
CA ALA A 222 25.57 9.05 2.82
C ALA A 222 26.71 9.83 2.11
N VAL A 223 26.42 11.05 1.67
CA VAL A 223 27.40 11.91 1.00
C VAL A 223 28.56 12.25 1.94
N ALA A 224 29.78 11.99 1.52
CA ALA A 224 30.96 12.24 2.33
C ALA A 224 31.25 13.75 2.49
N GLY A 225 31.54 14.20 3.71
CA GLY A 225 32.20 15.50 3.94
C GLY A 225 31.57 16.48 4.93
N GLN A 226 30.38 16.23 5.47
CA GLN A 226 29.76 17.05 6.53
C GLN A 226 29.38 16.16 7.72
N GLY A 227 29.11 16.74 8.90
CA GLY A 227 28.73 16.01 10.09
C GLY A 227 27.60 15.03 9.80
N GLN A 228 27.84 13.76 10.14
CA GLN A 228 26.93 12.64 9.82
C GLN A 228 26.25 12.12 11.08
N ALA A 229 24.93 12.03 11.05
CA ALA A 229 24.23 11.26 12.05
C ALA A 229 24.28 9.76 11.69
N VAL A 230 24.59 8.94 12.69
CA VAL A 230 24.71 7.49 12.55
C VAL A 230 23.60 6.82 13.35
N VAL A 231 22.88 5.91 12.73
CA VAL A 231 21.91 5.04 13.41
C VAL A 231 22.42 3.60 13.31
N GLU A 232 22.76 3.03 14.46
CA GLU A 232 23.21 1.63 14.57
C GLU A 232 22.02 0.69 14.39
N THR A 233 22.10 -0.21 13.43
CA THR A 233 21.06 -1.19 13.10
C THR A 233 21.49 -2.63 13.32
N GLY A 234 22.80 -2.87 13.50
CA GLY A 234 23.37 -4.20 13.71
C GLY A 234 23.28 -4.73 15.14
N THR A 235 22.83 -3.92 16.10
CA THR A 235 22.70 -4.33 17.50
C THR A 235 21.51 -5.26 17.69
N THR A 236 21.71 -6.38 18.39
CA THR A 236 20.65 -7.29 18.80
C THR A 236 19.87 -6.72 19.96
N ASP A 237 18.55 -6.60 19.80
CA ASP A 237 17.65 -6.18 20.88
C ASP A 237 17.28 -7.37 21.78
N ALA A 238 17.44 -7.19 23.10
CA ALA A 238 17.17 -8.25 24.07
C ALA A 238 15.68 -8.63 24.16
N LEU A 239 14.74 -7.69 23.90
CA LEU A 239 13.31 -7.96 23.92
C LEU A 239 12.83 -8.65 22.66
N LEU A 240 13.38 -8.30 21.49
CA LEU A 240 12.99 -8.86 20.20
C LEU A 240 13.79 -10.10 19.83
N GLY A 241 14.98 -10.29 20.40
CA GLY A 241 15.86 -11.42 20.11
C GLY A 241 16.50 -11.39 18.71
N MET A 242 16.50 -10.23 18.04
CA MET A 242 17.04 -10.04 16.69
C MET A 242 17.66 -8.65 16.54
N THR A 243 18.47 -8.47 15.48
CA THR A 243 19.00 -7.13 15.14
C THR A 243 17.91 -6.25 14.52
N TRP A 244 18.09 -4.93 14.61
CA TRP A 244 17.18 -3.98 13.92
C TRP A 244 17.23 -4.17 12.41
N ALA A 245 18.39 -4.49 11.88
CA ALA A 245 18.59 -4.81 10.49
C ALA A 245 17.79 -6.05 10.04
N ASP A 246 17.79 -7.11 10.85
CA ASP A 246 16.99 -8.32 10.57
C ASP A 246 15.49 -8.06 10.70
N PHE A 247 15.10 -7.28 11.71
CA PHE A 247 13.71 -6.87 11.87
C PHE A 247 13.22 -6.10 10.65
N GLY A 248 13.98 -5.07 10.23
CA GLY A 248 13.64 -4.25 9.07
C GLY A 248 13.55 -5.09 7.79
N ARG A 249 14.47 -6.01 7.57
CA ARG A 249 14.45 -6.95 6.44
C ARG A 249 13.19 -7.83 6.45
N GLY A 250 12.82 -8.35 7.61
CA GLY A 250 11.60 -9.14 7.77
C GLY A 250 10.34 -8.31 7.54
N ALA A 251 10.27 -7.11 8.10
CA ALA A 251 9.14 -6.21 7.94
C ALA A 251 8.93 -5.81 6.47
N ARG A 252 10.00 -5.52 5.74
CA ARG A 252 9.97 -5.16 4.32
C ARG A 252 9.33 -6.24 3.42
N THR A 253 9.29 -7.51 3.86
CA THR A 253 8.60 -8.57 3.10
C THR A 253 7.10 -8.37 3.01
N LEU A 254 6.53 -7.51 3.85
CA LEU A 254 5.11 -7.15 3.80
C LEU A 254 4.76 -6.20 2.65
N HIS A 255 5.75 -5.59 1.98
CA HIS A 255 5.52 -4.93 0.68
C HIS A 255 5.32 -5.98 -0.43
N GLY A 256 4.27 -6.78 -0.32
CA GLY A 256 3.96 -7.89 -1.23
C GLY A 256 3.79 -7.43 -2.67
N THR A 257 3.23 -6.23 -2.88
CA THR A 257 3.09 -5.63 -4.21
C THR A 257 4.43 -5.36 -4.88
N GLN A 258 5.51 -5.15 -4.11
CA GLN A 258 6.84 -4.84 -4.62
C GLN A 258 7.72 -6.09 -4.72
N GLN A 259 7.46 -7.12 -3.89
CA GLN A 259 8.24 -8.38 -3.85
C GLN A 259 9.74 -8.13 -3.96
N PHE A 260 10.29 -7.34 -3.04
CA PHE A 260 11.72 -7.12 -3.01
C PHE A 260 12.45 -8.47 -2.95
N PRO A 261 13.42 -8.74 -3.83
CA PRO A 261 14.26 -9.91 -3.66
C PRO A 261 14.93 -9.82 -2.29
N PRO A 262 15.13 -10.94 -1.59
CA PRO A 262 15.92 -10.92 -0.39
C PRO A 262 17.26 -10.23 -0.72
N PRO A 263 17.74 -9.29 0.10
CA PRO A 263 18.98 -8.60 -0.16
C PRO A 263 20.09 -9.64 -0.34
N SER A 264 20.87 -9.49 -1.41
CA SER A 264 21.99 -10.38 -1.75
C SER A 264 23.18 -10.23 -0.79
N ARG A 265 23.10 -9.28 0.13
CA ARG A 265 24.13 -8.96 1.14
C ARG A 265 23.49 -8.82 2.52
N ASP A 266 24.30 -9.00 3.55
CA ASP A 266 23.91 -8.68 4.91
C ASP A 266 23.49 -7.18 4.96
N PRO A 267 22.40 -6.85 5.67
CA PRO A 267 21.97 -5.47 5.78
C PRO A 267 23.05 -4.64 6.49
N PRO A 268 23.17 -3.35 6.16
CA PRO A 268 24.14 -2.49 6.82
C PRO A 268 23.89 -2.45 8.33
N THR A 269 24.95 -2.53 9.10
CA THR A 269 24.90 -2.48 10.58
C THR A 269 24.79 -1.05 11.10
N ALA A 270 24.97 -0.06 10.25
CA ALA A 270 24.80 1.36 10.56
C ALA A 270 24.36 2.13 9.32
N VAL A 271 23.46 3.08 9.48
CA VAL A 271 22.95 3.97 8.42
C VAL A 271 23.33 5.40 8.75
N ARG A 272 23.76 6.17 7.75
CA ARG A 272 24.28 7.52 7.91
C ARG A 272 23.38 8.54 7.23
N TYR A 273 23.19 9.68 7.90
CA TYR A 273 22.40 10.82 7.43
C TYR A 273 23.24 12.09 7.51
N THR A 274 23.18 12.92 6.48
CA THR A 274 23.92 14.20 6.43
C THR A 274 23.08 15.31 7.03
N VAL A 275 23.66 16.11 7.95
CA VAL A 275 22.97 17.29 8.46
C VAL A 275 22.90 18.37 7.38
N MET A 276 21.71 18.87 7.12
CA MET A 276 21.46 19.90 6.13
C MET A 276 21.22 21.27 6.81
N GLU A 277 20.46 21.26 7.90
CA GLU A 277 20.08 22.48 8.60
C GLU A 277 19.98 22.22 10.11
N SER A 278 20.26 23.25 10.92
CA SER A 278 20.13 23.20 12.39
C SER A 278 19.60 24.54 12.91
N GLU A 279 18.54 24.48 13.72
CA GLU A 279 17.93 25.65 14.35
C GLU A 279 17.86 25.46 15.89
N PRO A 280 18.58 26.27 16.69
CA PRO A 280 19.61 27.23 16.26
C PRO A 280 20.83 26.50 15.67
N PRO A 281 21.67 27.18 14.88
CA PRO A 281 22.90 26.61 14.34
C PRO A 281 23.78 26.06 15.47
N VAL A 282 24.18 24.81 15.34
CA VAL A 282 25.03 24.09 16.31
C VAL A 282 26.07 23.28 15.55
N GLU A 283 27.35 23.48 15.94
CA GLU A 283 28.42 22.64 15.43
C GLU A 283 28.26 21.19 15.95
N MET A 284 28.19 20.24 15.04
CA MET A 284 28.04 18.83 15.36
C MET A 284 29.39 18.09 15.21
N PRO A 285 29.65 17.06 16.02
CA PRO A 285 30.75 16.12 15.78
C PRO A 285 30.68 15.53 14.39
N SER A 286 31.81 15.03 13.87
CA SER A 286 31.88 14.35 12.58
C SER A 286 30.93 13.13 12.49
N GLU A 287 30.80 12.41 13.59
CA GLU A 287 29.77 11.37 13.79
C GLU A 287 29.00 11.64 15.08
N HIS A 288 27.68 11.46 15.04
CA HIS A 288 26.76 11.74 16.16
C HIS A 288 25.43 10.99 15.95
N GLY A 289 24.59 10.90 16.97
CA GLY A 289 23.23 10.41 16.85
C GLY A 289 22.27 11.47 16.30
N LEU A 290 21.16 11.06 15.69
CA LEU A 290 20.13 11.99 15.16
C LEU A 290 19.64 13.00 16.20
N LEU A 291 19.54 12.57 17.46
CA LEU A 291 19.01 13.37 18.58
C LEU A 291 20.10 13.90 19.51
N ASP A 292 21.39 13.76 19.17
CA ASP A 292 22.48 14.27 20.02
C ASP A 292 22.33 15.77 20.27
N ARG A 293 22.63 16.19 21.50
CA ARG A 293 22.43 17.57 22.01
C ARG A 293 20.97 18.03 22.02
N ILE A 294 20.00 17.12 21.83
CA ILE A 294 18.60 17.36 22.08
C ILE A 294 18.20 16.59 23.34
N ASN A 295 17.71 17.30 24.34
CA ASN A 295 17.24 16.64 25.55
C ASN A 295 15.93 15.88 25.24
N THR A 296 15.99 14.56 25.26
CA THR A 296 14.83 13.68 25.01
C THR A 296 14.24 13.09 26.29
N THR A 297 14.79 13.44 27.47
CA THR A 297 14.27 12.97 28.76
C THR A 297 13.12 13.83 29.25
N TRP A 298 12.42 13.37 30.27
CA TRP A 298 11.33 14.13 30.88
C TRP A 298 11.76 15.48 31.42
N SER A 299 13.03 15.66 31.82
CA SER A 299 13.59 16.93 32.29
C SER A 299 13.48 18.07 31.28
N ARG A 300 13.33 17.73 29.96
CA ARG A 300 13.09 18.77 28.93
C ARG A 300 11.81 19.58 29.19
N LEU A 301 10.80 19.01 29.84
CA LEU A 301 9.55 19.71 30.13
C LEU A 301 9.80 20.94 31.01
N ILE A 302 10.79 20.87 31.90
CA ILE A 302 11.17 22.00 32.76
C ILE A 302 11.66 23.19 31.94
N ALA A 303 12.37 22.91 30.82
CA ALA A 303 12.90 23.98 29.96
C ALA A 303 11.81 24.75 29.20
N PHE A 304 10.61 24.19 29.03
CA PHE A 304 9.48 24.86 28.38
C PHE A 304 8.69 25.78 29.34
N THR A 305 8.93 25.68 30.66
CA THR A 305 8.18 26.41 31.67
C THR A 305 8.79 27.77 32.00
N ARG A 306 7.94 28.73 32.31
CA ARG A 306 8.31 30.00 32.92
C ARG A 306 8.48 29.84 34.44
N GLU A 307 8.93 30.87 35.12
CA GLU A 307 9.14 30.84 36.55
C GLU A 307 7.91 30.38 37.35
N LYS A 308 6.72 30.77 36.89
CA LYS A 308 5.44 30.46 37.55
C LYS A 308 5.05 28.97 37.46
N GLU A 309 5.25 28.36 36.29
CA GLU A 309 4.87 26.95 36.04
C GLU A 309 5.96 25.96 36.50
N ARG A 310 7.22 26.43 36.56
CA ARG A 310 8.39 25.59 36.81
C ARG A 310 8.33 24.75 38.07
N PRO A 311 7.85 25.25 39.24
CA PRO A 311 7.84 24.45 40.47
C PRO A 311 7.03 23.15 40.33
N SER A 312 5.83 23.21 39.74
CA SER A 312 4.99 22.01 39.55
C SER A 312 5.66 21.01 38.64
N VAL A 313 6.23 21.44 37.51
CA VAL A 313 6.89 20.56 36.56
C VAL A 313 8.18 19.99 37.14
N ALA A 314 8.98 20.80 37.83
CA ALA A 314 10.22 20.39 38.49
C ALA A 314 10.00 19.37 39.61
N LEU A 315 8.84 19.38 40.29
CA LEU A 315 8.46 18.39 41.29
C LEU A 315 7.95 17.10 40.64
N ALA A 316 7.08 17.20 39.62
CA ALA A 316 6.43 16.05 38.99
C ALA A 316 7.40 15.22 38.15
N VAL A 317 8.26 15.84 37.36
CA VAL A 317 9.12 15.17 36.37
C VAL A 317 10.06 14.12 37.01
N PRO A 318 10.86 14.41 38.05
CA PRO A 318 11.71 13.39 38.67
C PRO A 318 10.93 12.21 39.25
N ALA A 319 9.72 12.49 39.82
CA ALA A 319 8.86 11.45 40.36
C ALA A 319 8.29 10.54 39.29
N ILE A 320 7.84 11.09 38.12
CA ILE A 320 7.40 10.30 36.98
C ILE A 320 8.54 9.42 36.46
N GLU A 321 9.73 9.98 36.26
CA GLU A 321 10.90 9.22 35.78
C GLU A 321 11.30 8.10 36.76
N ALA A 322 11.23 8.35 38.07
CA ALA A 322 11.52 7.35 39.07
C ALA A 322 10.56 6.15 38.99
N HIS A 323 9.26 6.42 38.89
CA HIS A 323 8.26 5.36 38.72
C HIS A 323 8.42 4.59 37.43
N LEU A 324 8.74 5.25 36.32
CA LEU A 324 8.97 4.58 35.04
C LEU A 324 10.20 3.70 35.08
N ARG A 325 11.33 4.16 35.68
CA ARG A 325 12.53 3.35 35.88
C ARG A 325 12.27 2.14 36.80
N GLU A 326 11.49 2.34 37.84
CA GLU A 326 11.09 1.24 38.71
C GLU A 326 10.24 0.21 37.96
N ALA A 327 9.25 0.65 37.17
CA ALA A 327 8.45 -0.25 36.35
C ALA A 327 9.31 -1.07 35.37
N GLN A 328 10.29 -0.44 34.73
CA GLN A 328 11.23 -1.12 33.85
C GLN A 328 12.08 -2.15 34.59
N ALA A 329 12.69 -1.78 35.74
CA ALA A 329 13.50 -2.68 36.54
C ALA A 329 12.71 -3.89 37.06
N ARG A 330 11.46 -3.70 37.43
CA ARG A 330 10.56 -4.79 37.87
C ARG A 330 10.24 -5.75 36.74
N LEU A 331 9.97 -5.22 35.53
CA LEU A 331 9.73 -6.06 34.35
C LEU A 331 10.98 -6.88 33.98
N GLU A 332 12.17 -6.27 33.98
CA GLU A 332 13.44 -6.93 33.70
C GLU A 332 13.77 -8.02 34.75
N ALA A 333 13.34 -7.84 35.99
CA ALA A 333 13.44 -8.84 37.05
C ALA A 333 12.40 -9.98 36.93
N GLY A 334 11.50 -9.94 35.95
CA GLY A 334 10.40 -10.91 35.79
C GLY A 334 9.25 -10.71 36.77
N GLU A 335 9.21 -9.58 37.48
CA GLU A 335 8.22 -9.22 38.52
C GLU A 335 7.05 -8.43 37.89
N SER A 336 6.44 -8.95 36.81
CA SER A 336 5.40 -8.26 36.04
C SER A 336 4.21 -7.79 36.90
N ASP A 337 3.86 -8.51 37.93
CA ASP A 337 2.82 -8.16 38.94
C ASP A 337 3.14 -6.87 39.72
N LYS A 338 4.42 -6.57 39.93
CA LYS A 338 4.84 -5.37 40.66
C LYS A 338 4.96 -4.11 39.78
N VAL A 339 4.93 -4.26 38.48
CA VAL A 339 5.00 -3.14 37.54
C VAL A 339 3.81 -2.20 37.66
N LEU A 340 2.62 -2.74 37.96
CA LEU A 340 1.36 -2.00 38.01
C LEU A 340 1.37 -0.83 39.01
N ALA A 341 1.97 -1.01 40.19
CA ALA A 341 2.00 0.05 41.22
C ALA A 341 2.73 1.30 40.69
N SER A 342 3.88 1.12 40.05
CA SER A 342 4.69 2.20 39.51
C SER A 342 4.04 2.86 38.28
N LEU A 343 3.40 2.09 37.40
CA LEU A 343 2.65 2.64 36.26
C LEU A 343 1.45 3.48 36.70
N ARG A 344 0.68 3.01 37.72
CA ARG A 344 -0.44 3.76 38.29
C ARG A 344 0.00 5.09 38.89
N ALA A 345 1.11 5.07 39.66
CA ALA A 345 1.67 6.29 40.24
C ALA A 345 2.12 7.29 39.19
N ALA A 346 2.81 6.81 38.11
CA ALA A 346 3.21 7.63 36.99
C ALA A 346 2.00 8.24 36.26
N LEU A 347 0.94 7.47 36.02
CA LEU A 347 -0.30 7.96 35.38
C LEU A 347 -0.98 9.06 36.20
N VAL A 348 -1.07 8.90 37.51
CA VAL A 348 -1.66 9.92 38.41
C VAL A 348 -0.87 11.23 38.33
N LEU A 349 0.47 11.16 38.31
CA LEU A 349 1.32 12.35 38.21
C LEU A 349 1.20 13.02 36.83
N VAL A 350 1.19 12.25 35.77
CA VAL A 350 1.01 12.77 34.42
C VAL A 350 -0.34 13.47 34.27
N ARG A 351 -1.41 12.86 34.74
CA ARG A 351 -2.75 13.46 34.73
C ARG A 351 -2.82 14.74 35.52
N ARG A 352 -2.28 14.74 36.73
CA ARG A 352 -2.23 15.93 37.56
C ARG A 352 -1.51 17.08 36.85
N LEU A 353 -0.34 16.82 36.31
CA LEU A 353 0.43 17.83 35.57
C LEU A 353 -0.32 18.33 34.31
N ARG A 354 -0.99 17.41 33.61
CA ARG A 354 -1.82 17.77 32.44
C ARG A 354 -3.01 18.66 32.87
N GLU A 355 -3.69 18.30 33.92
CA GLU A 355 -4.81 19.09 34.46
C GLU A 355 -4.36 20.50 34.92
N GLU A 356 -3.24 20.59 35.62
CA GLU A 356 -2.65 21.87 35.99
C GLU A 356 -2.31 22.73 34.76
N ALA A 357 -1.80 22.12 33.70
CA ALA A 357 -1.54 22.84 32.43
C ALA A 357 -2.83 23.25 31.72
N LEU A 358 -3.89 22.45 31.77
CA LEU A 358 -5.16 22.73 31.09
C LEU A 358 -5.92 23.88 31.75
N VAL A 359 -6.08 23.84 33.09
CA VAL A 359 -6.93 24.77 33.82
C VAL A 359 -6.15 25.91 34.46
N GLY A 360 -4.84 25.76 34.66
CA GLY A 360 -3.97 26.77 35.23
C GLY A 360 -3.74 27.96 34.29
N ASP A 361 -3.38 29.07 34.90
CA ASP A 361 -2.98 30.28 34.18
C ASP A 361 -1.55 30.15 33.60
N TRP A 362 -1.40 29.24 32.69
CA TRP A 362 -0.14 28.95 31.98
C TRP A 362 -0.05 29.78 30.69
N GLY A 363 1.15 30.19 30.36
CA GLY A 363 1.37 30.82 29.06
C GLY A 363 1.03 29.84 27.89
N SER A 364 0.55 30.37 26.79
CA SER A 364 0.11 29.55 25.62
C SER A 364 1.18 28.57 25.17
N ARG A 365 2.42 29.02 25.01
CA ARG A 365 3.53 28.17 24.55
C ARG A 365 3.91 27.08 25.56
N PRO A 366 4.16 27.34 26.87
CA PRO A 366 4.35 26.31 27.87
C PRO A 366 3.21 25.30 27.90
N LYS A 367 1.97 25.78 27.91
CA LYS A 367 0.78 24.92 27.88
C LYS A 367 0.81 23.96 26.68
N LEU A 368 1.02 24.47 25.49
CA LEU A 368 1.06 23.70 24.26
C LEU A 368 2.21 22.68 24.28
N GLU A 369 3.42 23.09 24.66
CA GLU A 369 4.61 22.22 24.72
C GLU A 369 4.45 21.06 25.72
N ILE A 370 3.82 21.32 26.85
CA ILE A 370 3.56 20.33 27.89
C ILE A 370 2.46 19.37 27.43
N LEU A 371 1.30 19.87 27.01
CA LEU A 371 0.15 19.04 26.65
C LEU A 371 0.44 18.15 25.44
N SER A 372 1.09 18.66 24.40
CA SER A 372 1.42 17.87 23.21
C SER A 372 2.33 16.67 23.50
N ARG A 373 3.04 16.69 24.64
CA ARG A 373 3.88 15.56 25.06
C ARG A 373 3.23 14.68 26.10
N LEU A 374 2.43 15.25 27.01
CA LEU A 374 1.77 14.47 28.06
C LEU A 374 0.61 13.63 27.53
N GLU A 375 -0.16 14.11 26.56
CA GLU A 375 -1.33 13.39 26.04
C GLU A 375 -0.96 12.03 25.42
N PRO A 376 0.06 11.92 24.54
CA PRO A 376 0.53 10.62 24.06
C PRO A 376 1.04 9.72 25.19
N LYS A 377 1.76 10.30 26.18
CA LYS A 377 2.30 9.53 27.31
C LYS A 377 1.23 9.02 28.25
N GLU A 378 0.15 9.78 28.45
CA GLU A 378 -1.02 9.29 29.18
C GLU A 378 -1.64 8.09 28.49
N THR A 379 -1.79 8.14 27.16
CA THR A 379 -2.30 7.02 26.36
C THR A 379 -1.38 5.81 26.46
N ASP A 380 -0.06 6.01 26.31
CA ASP A 380 0.95 4.95 26.45
C ASP A 380 0.92 4.32 27.87
N LEU A 381 0.73 5.12 28.94
CA LEU A 381 0.61 4.61 30.31
C LEU A 381 -0.65 3.78 30.52
N MET A 382 -1.76 4.20 29.96
CA MET A 382 -3.02 3.44 30.03
C MET A 382 -2.91 2.09 29.33
N GLU A 383 -2.29 2.06 28.15
CA GLU A 383 -2.02 0.81 27.42
C GLU A 383 -1.02 -0.07 28.20
N ALA A 384 0.03 0.51 28.80
CA ALA A 384 1.00 -0.22 29.60
C ALA A 384 0.35 -0.87 30.84
N ILE A 385 -0.59 -0.18 31.50
CA ILE A 385 -1.35 -0.74 32.62
C ILE A 385 -2.20 -1.92 32.16
N ALA A 386 -2.85 -1.81 31.01
CA ALA A 386 -3.65 -2.91 30.45
C ALA A 386 -2.79 -4.12 30.08
N LEU A 387 -1.63 -3.90 29.45
CA LEU A 387 -0.67 -4.97 29.15
C LEU A 387 -0.11 -5.64 30.42
N ALA A 388 0.20 -4.85 31.45
CA ALA A 388 0.67 -5.38 32.74
C ALA A 388 -0.40 -6.18 33.50
N HIS A 389 -1.68 -5.86 33.31
CA HIS A 389 -2.80 -6.69 33.74
C HIS A 389 -3.06 -7.91 32.88
N ALA A 390 -2.37 -8.07 31.75
CA ALA A 390 -2.75 -9.01 30.70
C ALA A 390 -4.25 -8.90 30.34
N LEU A 391 -4.77 -7.67 30.32
CA LEU A 391 -6.17 -7.38 30.03
C LEU A 391 -6.42 -7.45 28.54
N ARG A 392 -7.37 -8.27 28.10
CA ARG A 392 -7.82 -8.31 26.72
C ARG A 392 -9.15 -7.60 26.59
N PHE A 393 -9.19 -6.64 25.67
CA PHE A 393 -10.41 -5.94 25.29
C PHE A 393 -10.63 -6.03 23.80
N SER A 394 -11.84 -6.44 23.41
CA SER A 394 -12.27 -6.46 22.00
C SER A 394 -13.73 -6.02 21.88
N ALA A 395 -14.07 -5.42 20.76
CA ALA A 395 -15.44 -5.11 20.39
C ALA A 395 -15.77 -5.69 19.02
N ARG A 396 -16.81 -6.51 18.96
CA ARG A 396 -17.17 -7.26 17.77
C ARG A 396 -18.61 -6.99 17.37
N ALA A 397 -18.80 -6.51 16.14
CA ALA A 397 -20.11 -6.50 15.49
C ALA A 397 -20.39 -7.84 14.84
N GLU A 398 -21.63 -8.22 14.74
CA GLU A 398 -22.05 -9.46 14.06
C GLU A 398 -21.73 -9.48 12.55
N GLN A 399 -21.41 -8.31 11.96
CA GLN A 399 -20.95 -8.17 10.59
C GLN A 399 -20.03 -6.94 10.44
N ALA A 400 -19.13 -6.96 9.47
CA ALA A 400 -18.23 -5.85 9.16
C ALA A 400 -18.89 -4.81 8.24
N ASP A 401 -19.76 -5.26 7.33
CA ASP A 401 -20.42 -4.40 6.36
C ASP A 401 -21.76 -3.91 6.94
N LEU A 402 -21.85 -2.61 7.22
CA LEU A 402 -23.03 -1.99 7.80
C LEU A 402 -23.79 -1.20 6.72
N VAL A 403 -25.09 -1.37 6.70
CA VAL A 403 -25.96 -0.62 5.79
C VAL A 403 -26.69 0.48 6.56
N ALA A 404 -26.85 1.65 5.96
CA ALA A 404 -27.58 2.76 6.56
C ALA A 404 -29.02 2.34 6.97
N GLY A 405 -29.46 2.74 8.13
CA GLY A 405 -30.79 2.42 8.69
C GLY A 405 -30.92 1.05 9.35
N GLN A 406 -29.87 0.21 9.36
CA GLN A 406 -29.96 -1.11 9.99
C GLN A 406 -29.64 -1.08 11.48
N ASP A 407 -30.12 -2.08 12.19
CA ASP A 407 -29.68 -2.42 13.53
C ASP A 407 -28.56 -3.47 13.46
N VAL A 408 -27.53 -3.31 14.27
CA VAL A 408 -26.43 -4.26 14.40
C VAL A 408 -26.15 -4.56 15.87
N ARG A 409 -25.91 -5.84 16.17
CA ARG A 409 -25.48 -6.26 17.51
C ARG A 409 -23.98 -6.15 17.63
N VAL A 410 -23.52 -5.50 18.70
CA VAL A 410 -22.10 -5.36 19.04
C VAL A 410 -21.85 -5.93 20.42
N VAL A 411 -20.80 -6.71 20.55
CA VAL A 411 -20.37 -7.31 21.83
C VAL A 411 -19.00 -6.75 22.19
N GLY A 412 -18.93 -6.03 23.30
CA GLY A 412 -17.69 -5.64 23.96
C GLY A 412 -17.30 -6.72 24.97
N ALA A 413 -16.16 -7.37 24.78
CA ALA A 413 -15.67 -8.43 25.65
C ALA A 413 -14.38 -8.02 26.34
N VAL A 414 -14.31 -8.26 27.65
CA VAL A 414 -13.14 -7.98 28.50
C VAL A 414 -12.74 -9.26 29.21
N ALA A 415 -11.47 -9.65 29.12
CA ALA A 415 -10.92 -10.79 29.86
C ALA A 415 -9.70 -10.34 30.67
N ASN A 416 -9.65 -10.73 31.91
CA ASN A 416 -8.51 -10.52 32.80
C ASN A 416 -7.66 -11.81 32.86
N GLU A 417 -6.61 -11.90 32.05
CA GLU A 417 -5.68 -13.04 32.02
C GLU A 417 -4.51 -12.86 33.01
N GLY A 418 -4.53 -11.79 33.81
CA GLY A 418 -3.49 -11.48 34.79
C GLY A 418 -3.74 -12.04 36.15
N SER A 419 -2.97 -11.53 37.12
CA SER A 419 -2.95 -11.98 38.55
C SER A 419 -3.68 -11.04 39.51
N GLU A 420 -3.88 -9.76 39.13
CA GLU A 420 -4.61 -8.79 39.98
C GLU A 420 -6.06 -8.61 39.47
N PRO A 421 -7.03 -8.43 40.39
CA PRO A 421 -8.40 -8.12 40.00
C PRO A 421 -8.48 -6.72 39.37
N VAL A 422 -9.39 -6.55 38.44
CA VAL A 422 -9.76 -5.26 37.84
C VAL A 422 -11.25 -5.02 38.03
N LYS A 423 -11.65 -3.76 38.09
CA LYS A 423 -13.06 -3.41 38.03
C LYS A 423 -13.38 -2.80 36.70
N VAL A 424 -14.15 -3.48 35.88
CA VAL A 424 -14.73 -2.91 34.68
C VAL A 424 -15.77 -1.89 35.07
N GLU A 425 -15.54 -0.63 34.74
CA GLU A 425 -16.45 0.48 35.04
C GLU A 425 -17.51 0.64 33.97
N ASP A 426 -17.12 0.58 32.69
CA ASP A 426 -18.03 0.59 31.54
C ASP A 426 -17.34 0.22 30.25
N VAL A 427 -18.15 -0.14 29.24
CA VAL A 427 -17.75 -0.14 27.83
C VAL A 427 -18.69 0.80 27.09
N VAL A 428 -18.13 1.84 26.47
CA VAL A 428 -18.90 2.86 25.75
C VAL A 428 -18.62 2.73 24.27
N LEU A 429 -19.68 2.70 23.46
CA LEU A 429 -19.55 2.75 22.00
C LEU A 429 -19.53 4.21 21.54
N HIS A 430 -18.49 4.58 20.82
CA HIS A 430 -18.37 5.85 20.13
C HIS A 430 -18.73 5.61 18.67
N ALA A 431 -19.91 6.05 18.28
CA ALA A 431 -20.44 5.90 16.95
C ALA A 431 -20.35 7.24 16.18
N ALA A 432 -20.37 7.16 14.85
CA ALA A 432 -20.46 8.33 14.00
C ALA A 432 -21.73 9.15 14.31
N ALA A 433 -21.74 10.41 13.91
CA ALA A 433 -22.87 11.32 14.17
C ALA A 433 -24.20 10.73 13.65
N GLY A 434 -25.26 10.90 14.42
CA GLY A 434 -26.60 10.41 14.11
C GLY A 434 -26.87 8.94 14.47
N TRP A 435 -25.84 8.14 14.78
CA TRP A 435 -26.04 6.76 15.23
C TRP A 435 -26.46 6.72 16.69
N THR A 436 -27.21 5.69 17.04
CA THR A 436 -27.59 5.45 18.44
C THR A 436 -27.13 4.08 18.91
N SER A 437 -26.78 3.95 20.18
CA SER A 437 -26.42 2.67 20.79
C SER A 437 -27.10 2.50 22.14
N ALA A 438 -27.58 1.29 22.43
CA ALA A 438 -28.17 0.94 23.70
C ALA A 438 -27.65 -0.41 24.17
N ARG A 439 -27.22 -0.49 25.42
CA ARG A 439 -26.85 -1.77 26.05
C ARG A 439 -28.11 -2.63 26.22
N THR A 440 -28.05 -3.86 25.78
CA THR A 440 -29.15 -4.81 25.83
C THR A 440 -28.90 -5.97 26.82
N ASP A 441 -27.63 -6.26 27.12
CA ASP A 441 -27.24 -7.31 28.05
C ASP A 441 -25.86 -7.06 28.64
N GLY A 442 -25.55 -7.73 29.75
CA GLY A 442 -24.30 -7.62 30.49
C GLY A 442 -24.21 -6.35 31.33
N SER A 443 -23.36 -6.38 32.36
CA SER A 443 -23.14 -5.25 33.25
C SER A 443 -21.64 -5.12 33.62
N PRO A 444 -21.17 -3.91 33.89
CA PRO A 444 -19.85 -3.71 34.46
C PRO A 444 -19.76 -4.31 35.86
N GLY A 445 -18.55 -4.61 36.30
CA GLY A 445 -18.33 -5.20 37.62
C GLY A 445 -16.89 -5.58 37.91
N ALA A 446 -16.66 -6.14 39.07
CA ALA A 446 -15.35 -6.70 39.40
C ALA A 446 -15.08 -7.92 38.53
N LEU A 447 -13.84 -8.05 38.06
CA LEU A 447 -13.34 -9.14 37.25
C LEU A 447 -12.11 -9.71 37.95
N ALA A 448 -12.26 -10.90 38.52
CA ALA A 448 -11.17 -11.60 39.17
C ALA A 448 -10.13 -12.08 38.13
N PRO A 449 -8.93 -12.50 38.57
CA PRO A 449 -7.98 -13.19 37.72
C PRO A 449 -8.61 -14.37 36.96
N GLN A 450 -8.31 -14.50 35.68
CA GLN A 450 -8.80 -15.54 34.75
C GLN A 450 -10.34 -15.49 34.49
N GLU A 451 -10.99 -14.39 34.81
CA GLU A 451 -12.39 -14.17 34.51
C GLU A 451 -12.57 -13.30 33.25
N SER A 452 -13.74 -13.42 32.66
CA SER A 452 -14.15 -12.60 31.53
C SER A 452 -15.59 -12.13 31.66
N THR A 453 -15.89 -10.98 31.07
CA THR A 453 -17.26 -10.45 30.99
C THR A 453 -17.51 -9.91 29.60
N SER A 454 -18.78 -9.78 29.25
CA SER A 454 -19.18 -9.17 27.98
C SER A 454 -20.42 -8.29 28.14
N MET A 455 -20.52 -7.29 27.33
CA MET A 455 -21.65 -6.38 27.25
C MET A 455 -22.15 -6.33 25.82
N THR A 456 -23.42 -6.54 25.63
CA THR A 456 -24.06 -6.55 24.30
C THR A 456 -24.80 -5.24 24.10
N TYR A 457 -24.66 -4.70 22.91
CA TYR A 457 -25.29 -3.46 22.48
C TYR A 457 -26.07 -3.69 21.19
N ARG A 458 -27.19 -2.98 21.09
CA ARG A 458 -27.85 -2.74 19.81
C ARG A 458 -27.42 -1.36 19.33
N VAL A 459 -26.87 -1.31 18.14
CA VAL A 459 -26.46 -0.06 17.47
C VAL A 459 -27.38 0.14 16.28
N HIS A 460 -28.01 1.28 16.18
CA HIS A 460 -28.77 1.71 15.02
C HIS A 460 -27.89 2.63 14.17
N VAL A 461 -27.62 2.23 12.93
CA VAL A 461 -26.87 3.01 11.94
C VAL A 461 -27.78 4.10 11.40
N ASP A 462 -27.33 5.36 11.40
CA ASP A 462 -28.11 6.46 10.87
C ASP A 462 -28.56 6.14 9.42
N PRO A 463 -29.86 6.31 9.08
CA PRO A 463 -30.34 6.15 7.71
C PRO A 463 -29.65 7.04 6.69
N LYS A 464 -29.00 8.12 7.13
CA LYS A 464 -28.22 9.03 6.30
C LYS A 464 -26.71 8.82 6.44
N ALA A 465 -26.29 7.74 7.10
CA ALA A 465 -24.87 7.46 7.27
C ALA A 465 -24.15 7.43 5.89
N PRO A 466 -23.11 8.25 5.70
CA PRO A 466 -22.34 8.19 4.47
C PRO A 466 -21.59 6.87 4.37
N VAL A 467 -21.41 6.37 3.16
CA VAL A 467 -20.55 5.20 2.92
C VAL A 467 -19.11 5.51 3.34
N THR A 468 -18.46 4.52 3.95
CA THR A 468 -17.05 4.66 4.36
C THR A 468 -16.17 4.60 3.11
N GLN A 469 -15.67 5.75 2.69
CA GLN A 469 -14.73 5.83 1.57
C GLN A 469 -13.32 5.52 2.06
N SER A 470 -12.61 4.65 1.36
CA SER A 470 -11.21 4.38 1.64
C SER A 470 -10.34 5.53 1.14
N LEU A 471 -10.53 5.90 -0.09
CA LEU A 471 -9.88 6.99 -0.84
C LEU A 471 -10.72 7.28 -2.08
N GLY A 472 -10.61 8.48 -2.64
CA GLY A 472 -11.25 8.80 -3.90
C GLY A 472 -10.66 10.06 -4.53
N ARG A 473 -10.31 9.97 -5.80
CA ARG A 473 -9.86 11.10 -6.61
C ARG A 473 -11.02 11.63 -7.43
N LYS A 474 -11.44 12.86 -7.18
CA LYS A 474 -12.60 13.46 -7.88
C LYS A 474 -12.32 13.72 -9.36
N HIS A 475 -11.07 14.06 -9.70
CA HIS A 475 -10.66 14.37 -11.08
C HIS A 475 -9.50 13.49 -11.51
N ALA A 476 -9.73 12.60 -12.45
CA ALA A 476 -8.71 11.67 -12.96
C ALA A 476 -7.50 12.35 -13.63
N THR A 477 -7.64 13.62 -14.00
CA THR A 477 -6.58 14.42 -14.62
C THR A 477 -5.63 15.08 -13.63
N LEU A 478 -5.98 15.12 -12.33
CA LEU A 478 -5.13 15.69 -11.30
C LEU A 478 -4.37 14.56 -10.60
N ALA A 479 -3.04 14.69 -10.51
CA ALA A 479 -2.22 13.76 -9.75
C ALA A 479 -2.23 14.08 -8.24
N ARG A 480 -3.40 14.29 -7.69
CA ARG A 480 -3.62 14.50 -6.26
C ARG A 480 -5.04 14.13 -5.84
N TYR A 481 -5.22 13.81 -4.58
CA TYR A 481 -6.51 13.63 -3.94
C TYR A 481 -7.11 14.98 -3.55
N GLU A 482 -8.41 15.13 -3.75
CA GLU A 482 -9.17 16.24 -3.21
C GLU A 482 -9.87 15.79 -1.93
N MET A 483 -9.44 16.34 -0.81
CA MET A 483 -9.94 16.01 0.52
C MET A 483 -10.67 17.21 1.12
N ALA A 484 -11.75 16.96 1.85
CA ALA A 484 -12.33 17.97 2.73
C ALA A 484 -11.32 18.37 3.82
N GLU A 485 -11.48 19.55 4.41
CA GLU A 485 -10.51 20.07 5.42
C GLU A 485 -10.39 19.13 6.61
N GLU A 486 -11.50 18.57 7.06
CA GLU A 486 -11.57 17.63 8.19
C GLU A 486 -10.89 16.28 7.87
N GLU A 487 -10.76 15.93 6.60
CA GLU A 487 -10.11 14.71 6.13
C GLU A 487 -8.60 14.88 5.97
N ARG A 488 -8.10 16.12 5.93
CA ARG A 488 -6.68 16.45 5.73
C ARG A 488 -5.81 16.20 6.96
N THR A 489 -6.12 15.16 7.72
CA THR A 489 -5.34 14.81 8.92
C THR A 489 -4.04 14.08 8.62
N GLY A 490 -3.79 13.71 7.37
CA GLY A 490 -2.67 12.86 6.96
C GLY A 490 -2.80 11.40 7.36
N ARG A 491 -3.89 10.97 7.97
CA ARG A 491 -4.08 9.57 8.40
C ARG A 491 -4.10 8.61 7.22
N VAL A 492 -3.71 7.37 7.49
CA VAL A 492 -3.69 6.29 6.47
C VAL A 492 -5.08 6.08 5.88
N PHE A 493 -6.09 5.96 6.74
CA PHE A 493 -7.50 5.82 6.39
C PHE A 493 -8.37 6.67 7.32
N ALA A 494 -9.60 6.90 6.91
CA ALA A 494 -10.59 7.52 7.79
C ALA A 494 -10.80 6.70 9.07
N PRO A 495 -11.09 7.33 10.22
CA PRO A 495 -11.42 6.61 11.44
C PRO A 495 -12.59 5.64 11.24
N ALA A 496 -12.56 4.52 11.95
CA ALA A 496 -13.68 3.59 11.97
C ALA A 496 -14.96 4.31 12.41
N PRO A 497 -16.12 4.08 11.74
CA PRO A 497 -17.38 4.73 12.08
C PRO A 497 -17.94 4.30 13.45
N LEU A 498 -17.41 3.21 13.99
CA LEU A 498 -17.79 2.68 15.30
C LEU A 498 -16.55 2.21 16.05
N ARG A 499 -16.35 2.76 17.25
CA ARG A 499 -15.25 2.43 18.15
C ARG A 499 -15.80 2.09 19.51
N ALA A 500 -15.07 1.29 20.28
CA ALA A 500 -15.41 0.96 21.66
C ALA A 500 -14.33 1.48 22.61
N ARG A 501 -14.75 2.09 23.70
CA ARG A 501 -13.89 2.50 24.79
C ARG A 501 -14.24 1.73 26.05
N LEU A 502 -13.28 0.96 26.54
CA LEU A 502 -13.32 0.33 27.84
C LEU A 502 -12.86 1.34 28.90
N PHE A 503 -13.61 1.46 29.97
CA PHE A 503 -13.17 2.09 31.22
C PHE A 503 -13.02 1.01 32.29
N PHE A 504 -11.89 0.99 32.96
CA PHE A 504 -11.65 0.09 34.10
C PHE A 504 -10.82 0.75 35.18
N SER A 505 -10.98 0.30 36.42
CA SER A 505 -10.19 0.75 37.55
C SER A 505 -9.11 -0.28 37.89
N SER A 506 -7.87 0.18 37.98
CA SER A 506 -6.70 -0.56 38.41
C SER A 506 -6.19 0.07 39.73
N GLY A 507 -6.34 -0.62 40.85
CA GLY A 507 -5.94 -0.07 42.15
C GLY A 507 -6.53 1.31 42.50
N GLY A 508 -7.77 1.59 42.06
CA GLY A 508 -8.45 2.87 42.25
C GLY A 508 -8.12 3.94 41.20
N VAL A 509 -7.21 3.66 40.25
CA VAL A 509 -6.90 4.57 39.14
C VAL A 509 -7.74 4.18 37.94
N LEU A 510 -8.52 5.14 37.42
CA LEU A 510 -9.33 4.93 36.20
C LEU A 510 -8.44 4.89 34.95
N VAL A 511 -8.62 3.88 34.15
CA VAL A 511 -7.89 3.64 32.86
C VAL A 511 -8.90 3.50 31.74
N SER A 512 -8.56 3.96 30.55
CA SER A 512 -9.39 3.74 29.36
C SER A 512 -8.58 3.19 28.20
N LEU A 513 -9.23 2.32 27.40
CA LEU A 513 -8.66 1.74 26.19
C LEU A 513 -9.62 1.92 25.03
N ASP A 514 -9.12 2.37 23.91
CA ASP A 514 -9.88 2.47 22.66
C ASP A 514 -9.56 1.31 21.72
N ARG A 515 -10.59 0.73 21.10
CA ARG A 515 -10.46 -0.27 20.04
C ARG A 515 -11.47 0.00 18.95
N ASP A 516 -11.08 -0.22 17.71
CA ASP A 516 -12.02 -0.22 16.60
C ASP A 516 -12.93 -1.44 16.72
N VAL A 517 -14.21 -1.28 16.36
CA VAL A 517 -15.13 -2.41 16.28
C VAL A 517 -14.84 -3.20 15.00
N ILE A 518 -14.67 -4.51 15.14
CA ILE A 518 -14.42 -5.43 14.04
C ILE A 518 -15.65 -6.30 13.78
N GLY A 519 -15.92 -6.64 12.52
CA GLY A 519 -16.97 -7.59 12.16
C GLY A 519 -16.58 -9.02 12.49
N ALA A 520 -17.55 -9.85 12.82
CA ALA A 520 -17.38 -11.26 13.12
C ALA A 520 -17.65 -12.17 11.90
N ASP A 521 -18.06 -11.60 10.79
CA ASP A 521 -18.37 -12.30 9.54
C ASP A 521 -17.09 -12.54 8.71
N GLY A 522 -17.00 -13.73 8.12
CA GLY A 522 -15.88 -14.14 7.30
C GLY A 522 -14.70 -14.73 8.10
N ASP A 523 -13.74 -15.28 7.36
CA ASP A 523 -12.57 -15.97 7.94
C ASP A 523 -11.55 -15.01 8.56
N ARG A 524 -11.60 -13.73 8.18
CA ARG A 524 -10.68 -12.69 8.63
C ARG A 524 -11.46 -11.51 9.21
N PRO A 525 -11.12 -11.07 10.43
CA PRO A 525 -11.75 -9.89 11.03
C PRO A 525 -11.45 -8.64 10.21
N ARG A 526 -12.46 -7.78 10.06
CA ARG A 526 -12.36 -6.49 9.37
C ARG A 526 -12.95 -5.39 10.22
N ILE A 527 -12.37 -4.20 10.16
CA ILE A 527 -12.97 -3.02 10.78
C ILE A 527 -14.34 -2.76 10.12
N VAL A 528 -15.34 -2.46 10.94
CA VAL A 528 -16.68 -2.16 10.43
C VAL A 528 -16.65 -0.95 9.50
N SER A 529 -17.42 -1.00 8.43
CA SER A 529 -17.53 0.07 7.45
C SER A 529 -18.98 0.19 6.95
N VAL A 530 -19.42 1.41 6.63
CA VAL A 530 -20.72 1.62 5.99
C VAL A 530 -20.55 1.37 4.50
N VAL A 531 -21.41 0.51 3.96
CA VAL A 531 -21.47 0.15 2.54
C VAL A 531 -22.85 0.46 1.97
N PRO A 532 -22.99 0.68 0.64
CA PRO A 532 -24.32 0.81 0.03
C PRO A 532 -25.10 -0.51 0.18
N ALA A 533 -26.43 -0.42 0.36
CA ALA A 533 -27.27 -1.62 0.48
C ALA A 533 -27.13 -2.56 -0.73
N PHE A 534 -26.97 -1.99 -1.91
CA PHE A 534 -26.69 -2.71 -3.15
C PHE A 534 -25.48 -2.12 -3.85
N ALA A 535 -24.55 -2.98 -4.30
CA ALA A 535 -23.37 -2.59 -5.01
C ALA A 535 -23.29 -3.29 -6.37
N PRO A 536 -23.71 -2.61 -7.45
CA PRO A 536 -23.49 -3.11 -8.81
C PRO A 536 -22.01 -2.99 -9.19
N ARG A 537 -21.49 -3.98 -9.91
CA ARG A 537 -20.14 -3.90 -10.47
C ARG A 537 -20.03 -4.58 -11.82
N PHE A 538 -19.26 -4.01 -12.71
CA PHE A 538 -18.80 -4.69 -13.91
C PHE A 538 -17.56 -5.50 -13.56
N LEU A 539 -17.36 -6.63 -14.23
CA LEU A 539 -16.15 -7.42 -14.07
C LEU A 539 -14.97 -6.80 -14.82
N ASP A 540 -15.24 -6.21 -15.98
CA ASP A 540 -14.24 -5.57 -16.81
C ASP A 540 -14.34 -4.05 -16.72
N PRO A 541 -13.22 -3.33 -16.70
CA PRO A 541 -13.20 -1.87 -16.72
C PRO A 541 -13.59 -1.29 -18.08
N ALA A 542 -13.41 -2.07 -19.15
CA ALA A 542 -13.75 -1.71 -20.52
C ALA A 542 -14.40 -2.86 -21.28
N ALA A 543 -15.35 -2.57 -22.15
CA ALA A 543 -15.89 -3.48 -23.15
C ALA A 543 -15.60 -2.95 -24.55
N VAL A 544 -14.75 -3.66 -25.27
CA VAL A 544 -14.38 -3.34 -26.64
C VAL A 544 -15.12 -4.29 -27.59
N LEU A 545 -15.79 -3.70 -28.59
CA LEU A 545 -16.56 -4.42 -29.59
C LEU A 545 -15.92 -4.19 -30.98
N PRO A 546 -15.51 -5.24 -31.68
CA PRO A 546 -15.11 -5.09 -33.09
C PRO A 546 -16.23 -4.44 -33.93
N LEU A 547 -15.88 -3.56 -34.87
CA LEU A 547 -16.86 -2.97 -35.79
C LEU A 547 -17.61 -4.08 -36.52
N GLY A 548 -18.93 -3.93 -36.63
CA GLY A 548 -19.82 -4.96 -37.20
C GLY A 548 -20.40 -5.92 -36.16
N THR A 549 -19.93 -5.87 -34.91
CA THR A 549 -20.60 -6.56 -33.81
C THR A 549 -21.98 -5.98 -33.62
N ARG A 550 -23.00 -6.81 -33.74
CA ARG A 550 -24.40 -6.37 -33.61
C ARG A 550 -24.80 -6.20 -32.15
N GLN A 551 -24.29 -7.08 -31.31
CA GLN A 551 -24.75 -7.22 -29.92
C GLN A 551 -23.67 -7.89 -29.10
N ARG A 552 -23.57 -7.52 -27.83
CA ARG A 552 -22.70 -8.12 -26.83
C ARG A 552 -23.39 -8.25 -25.49
N THR A 553 -23.32 -9.41 -24.89
CA THR A 553 -23.78 -9.61 -23.51
C THR A 553 -22.85 -8.89 -22.52
N VAL A 554 -23.44 -8.06 -21.66
CA VAL A 554 -22.79 -7.40 -20.54
C VAL A 554 -23.39 -7.98 -19.24
N GLU A 555 -22.54 -8.45 -18.37
CA GLU A 555 -22.93 -8.95 -17.06
C GLU A 555 -22.61 -7.92 -15.97
N VAL A 556 -23.60 -7.61 -15.14
CA VAL A 556 -23.43 -6.83 -13.91
C VAL A 556 -23.64 -7.75 -12.74
N ARG A 557 -22.68 -7.84 -11.85
CA ARG A 557 -22.86 -8.46 -10.56
C ARG A 557 -23.38 -7.45 -9.58
N VAL A 558 -24.42 -7.80 -8.85
CA VAL A 558 -25.01 -6.93 -7.82
C VAL A 558 -24.90 -7.66 -6.50
N ARG A 559 -24.14 -7.10 -5.58
CA ARG A 559 -24.03 -7.57 -4.22
C ARG A 559 -25.03 -6.85 -3.34
N HIS A 560 -25.83 -7.59 -2.59
CA HIS A 560 -26.69 -7.08 -1.54
C HIS A 560 -25.98 -7.27 -0.19
N PHE A 561 -25.89 -6.19 0.58
CA PHE A 561 -25.24 -6.20 1.90
C PHE A 561 -26.23 -6.26 3.05
N GLY A 562 -27.53 -6.12 2.77
CA GLY A 562 -28.59 -6.26 3.76
C GLY A 562 -28.84 -7.71 4.17
N ARG A 563 -29.46 -7.92 5.31
CA ARG A 563 -29.68 -9.27 5.90
C ARG A 563 -30.95 -9.96 5.46
N GLY A 564 -31.96 -9.17 5.10
CA GLY A 564 -33.26 -9.68 4.73
C GLY A 564 -33.40 -9.99 3.26
N ALA A 565 -34.45 -10.70 2.91
CA ALA A 565 -34.85 -10.81 1.51
C ALA A 565 -35.16 -9.42 0.92
N ALA A 566 -34.68 -9.15 -0.29
CA ALA A 566 -34.85 -7.88 -0.95
C ALA A 566 -35.15 -8.06 -2.43
N GLY A 567 -35.96 -7.14 -2.98
CA GLY A 567 -36.18 -7.01 -4.40
C GLY A 567 -35.62 -5.69 -4.91
N ALA A 568 -34.98 -5.72 -6.07
CA ALA A 568 -34.46 -4.54 -6.74
C ALA A 568 -34.50 -4.71 -8.25
N ALA A 569 -34.22 -3.66 -9.01
CA ALA A 569 -34.05 -3.72 -10.44
C ALA A 569 -32.68 -3.12 -10.82
N CYS A 570 -31.89 -3.82 -11.63
CA CYS A 570 -30.68 -3.31 -12.21
C CYS A 570 -30.97 -2.67 -13.55
N ARG A 571 -30.41 -1.49 -13.80
CA ARG A 571 -30.50 -0.77 -15.09
C ARG A 571 -29.11 -0.40 -15.55
N LEU A 572 -28.94 -0.31 -16.87
CA LEU A 572 -27.74 0.26 -17.45
C LEU A 572 -28.07 1.60 -18.10
N GLU A 573 -27.42 2.65 -17.63
CA GLU A 573 -27.44 3.96 -18.29
C GLU A 573 -26.37 3.97 -19.37
N ALA A 574 -26.81 3.97 -20.63
CA ALA A 574 -25.93 3.88 -21.77
C ALA A 574 -25.67 5.27 -22.38
N PRO A 575 -24.49 5.48 -23.02
CA PRO A 575 -24.23 6.71 -23.76
C PRO A 575 -25.14 6.80 -24.99
N ALA A 576 -25.27 8.01 -25.53
CA ALA A 576 -26.13 8.27 -26.69
C ALA A 576 -25.85 7.33 -27.86
N GLY A 577 -26.92 6.79 -28.46
CA GLY A 577 -26.85 5.88 -29.59
C GLY A 577 -26.60 4.40 -29.25
N TRP A 578 -26.23 4.07 -28.01
CA TRP A 578 -26.13 2.68 -27.53
C TRP A 578 -27.50 2.21 -27.03
N ILE A 579 -27.83 0.96 -27.32
CA ILE A 579 -29.11 0.35 -26.92
C ILE A 579 -28.82 -0.79 -25.94
N VAL A 580 -29.60 -0.82 -24.86
CA VAL A 580 -29.51 -1.87 -23.83
C VAL A 580 -30.82 -2.61 -23.76
N ALA A 581 -30.82 -3.91 -23.78
CA ALA A 581 -31.99 -4.77 -23.60
C ALA A 581 -31.69 -5.92 -22.62
N PRO A 582 -32.61 -6.21 -21.67
CA PRO A 582 -33.81 -5.45 -21.35
C PRO A 582 -33.47 -4.07 -20.77
N ALA A 583 -34.45 -3.17 -20.71
CA ALA A 583 -34.27 -1.84 -20.12
C ALA A 583 -33.96 -1.91 -18.62
N GLU A 584 -34.47 -2.97 -17.96
CA GLU A 584 -34.15 -3.30 -16.56
C GLU A 584 -34.22 -4.82 -16.35
N ALA A 585 -33.37 -5.29 -15.43
CA ALA A 585 -33.33 -6.68 -15.00
C ALA A 585 -33.80 -6.78 -13.55
N PRO A 586 -34.92 -7.50 -13.26
CA PRO A 586 -35.35 -7.70 -11.89
C PRO A 586 -34.34 -8.57 -11.13
N LEU A 587 -34.11 -8.23 -9.86
CA LEU A 587 -33.22 -8.92 -8.96
C LEU A 587 -33.99 -9.35 -7.70
N HIS A 588 -33.71 -10.55 -7.24
CA HIS A 588 -34.25 -11.09 -6.00
C HIS A 588 -33.11 -11.62 -5.16
N PHE A 589 -33.06 -11.19 -3.93
CA PHE A 589 -32.02 -11.59 -2.96
C PHE A 589 -32.73 -12.30 -1.80
N ALA A 590 -32.21 -13.46 -1.41
CA ALA A 590 -32.66 -14.15 -0.21
C ALA A 590 -32.04 -13.57 1.07
N GLY A 591 -30.91 -12.89 0.94
CA GLY A 591 -30.14 -12.28 2.02
C GLY A 591 -28.92 -11.54 1.48
N ALA A 592 -27.85 -11.51 2.25
CA ALA A 592 -26.58 -10.94 1.82
C ALA A 592 -25.89 -11.89 0.80
N GLU A 593 -26.08 -11.62 -0.48
CA GLU A 593 -25.57 -12.44 -1.58
C GLU A 593 -25.25 -11.60 -2.82
N GLU A 594 -24.60 -12.22 -3.80
CA GLU A 594 -24.33 -11.63 -5.12
C GLU A 594 -25.20 -12.30 -6.19
N VAL A 595 -25.97 -11.49 -6.93
CA VAL A 595 -26.83 -11.92 -8.04
C VAL A 595 -26.33 -11.27 -9.34
N ARG A 596 -26.55 -11.95 -10.47
CA ARG A 596 -26.13 -11.48 -11.79
C ARG A 596 -27.30 -10.92 -12.58
N ALA A 597 -27.11 -9.72 -13.13
CA ALA A 597 -27.97 -9.12 -14.14
C ALA A 597 -27.27 -9.21 -15.50
N ARG A 598 -27.99 -9.61 -16.54
CA ARG A 598 -27.48 -9.74 -17.91
C ARG A 598 -28.23 -8.80 -18.83
N PHE A 599 -27.48 -8.13 -19.67
CA PHE A 599 -27.97 -7.18 -20.64
C PHE A 599 -27.31 -7.44 -22.00
N GLU A 600 -28.08 -7.20 -23.06
CA GLU A 600 -27.53 -7.17 -24.40
C GLU A 600 -27.29 -5.71 -24.80
N LEU A 601 -26.04 -5.39 -25.07
CA LEU A 601 -25.59 -4.07 -25.49
C LEU A 601 -25.40 -4.04 -26.99
N SER A 602 -26.12 -3.17 -27.68
CA SER A 602 -25.96 -2.93 -29.11
C SER A 602 -25.31 -1.57 -29.34
N PRO A 603 -24.22 -1.51 -30.12
CA PRO A 603 -23.57 -0.25 -30.44
C PRO A 603 -24.40 0.60 -31.43
N PRO A 604 -24.10 1.91 -31.55
CA PRO A 604 -24.70 2.74 -32.59
C PRO A 604 -24.42 2.16 -33.99
N VAL A 605 -25.43 2.25 -34.83
CA VAL A 605 -25.30 1.84 -36.26
C VAL A 605 -24.46 2.87 -37.03
N GLY A 606 -23.37 2.47 -37.64
CA GLY A 606 -22.52 3.34 -38.43
C GLY A 606 -21.09 2.84 -38.60
N PRO A 607 -20.33 3.40 -39.55
CA PRO A 607 -18.92 3.01 -39.74
C PRO A 607 -17.95 3.70 -38.78
N ALA A 608 -18.40 4.70 -38.02
CA ALA A 608 -17.56 5.45 -37.11
C ALA A 608 -17.40 4.71 -35.76
N ALA A 609 -16.22 4.75 -35.20
CA ALA A 609 -15.97 4.25 -33.84
C ALA A 609 -16.76 5.08 -32.82
N ALA A 610 -17.49 4.40 -31.96
CA ALA A 610 -18.26 5.02 -30.88
C ALA A 610 -17.55 4.73 -29.53
N VAL A 611 -17.53 5.71 -28.64
CA VAL A 611 -16.99 5.57 -27.28
C VAL A 611 -17.94 6.22 -26.29
N GLY A 612 -18.04 5.62 -25.11
CA GLY A 612 -18.84 6.19 -24.03
C GLY A 612 -18.64 5.43 -22.71
N ARG A 613 -19.37 5.84 -21.68
CA ARG A 613 -19.38 5.15 -20.37
C ARG A 613 -20.75 4.57 -20.11
N LEU A 614 -20.77 3.30 -19.77
CA LEU A 614 -21.95 2.58 -19.31
C LEU A 614 -21.94 2.63 -17.78
N ARG A 615 -23.06 3.02 -17.17
CA ARG A 615 -23.21 3.06 -15.71
C ARG A 615 -24.24 2.02 -15.29
N ALA A 616 -23.89 1.19 -14.31
CA ALA A 616 -24.83 0.28 -13.68
C ALA A 616 -25.48 0.95 -12.48
N VAL A 617 -26.81 0.85 -12.40
CA VAL A 617 -27.62 1.44 -11.35
C VAL A 617 -28.60 0.41 -10.85
N VAL A 618 -28.65 0.25 -9.53
CA VAL A 618 -29.67 -0.56 -8.86
C VAL A 618 -30.71 0.37 -8.25
N VAL A 619 -31.98 0.11 -8.51
CA VAL A 619 -33.12 0.81 -7.94
C VAL A 619 -33.88 -0.15 -7.05
N ALA A 620 -34.05 0.22 -5.80
CA ALA A 620 -34.80 -0.52 -4.79
C ALA A 620 -35.77 0.42 -4.05
N SER A 621 -36.57 -0.12 -3.13
CA SER A 621 -37.54 0.67 -2.36
C SER A 621 -36.88 1.76 -1.48
N ASP A 622 -35.65 1.55 -1.07
CA ASP A 622 -34.85 2.39 -0.17
C ASP A 622 -33.88 3.34 -0.90
N GLY A 623 -33.85 3.28 -2.23
CA GLY A 623 -33.05 4.24 -2.97
C GLY A 623 -32.46 3.77 -4.30
N ARG A 624 -31.49 4.53 -4.75
CA ARG A 624 -30.72 4.33 -5.97
C ARG A 624 -29.25 4.13 -5.60
N PHE A 625 -28.64 3.07 -6.13
CA PHE A 625 -27.27 2.65 -5.81
C PHE A 625 -26.48 2.48 -7.11
N ASP A 626 -25.38 3.19 -7.23
CA ASP A 626 -24.52 3.20 -8.42
C ASP A 626 -23.02 3.10 -8.08
N GLN A 627 -22.72 2.74 -6.83
CA GLN A 627 -21.34 2.52 -6.37
C GLN A 627 -20.98 1.04 -6.40
N ALA A 628 -19.89 0.73 -7.07
CA ALA A 628 -19.25 -0.57 -6.99
C ALA A 628 -18.40 -0.67 -5.73
N VAL A 629 -18.42 -1.83 -5.10
CA VAL A 629 -17.57 -2.19 -3.97
C VAL A 629 -16.67 -3.34 -4.40
N THR A 630 -15.35 -3.13 -4.31
CA THR A 630 -14.34 -4.15 -4.60
C THR A 630 -13.55 -4.46 -3.35
N ASP A 631 -13.38 -5.74 -3.04
CA ASP A 631 -12.56 -6.19 -1.93
C ASP A 631 -11.09 -6.14 -2.32
N ILE A 632 -10.26 -5.59 -1.43
CA ILE A 632 -8.81 -5.70 -1.44
C ILE A 632 -8.45 -6.57 -0.24
N ASP A 633 -8.23 -7.84 -0.48
CA ASP A 633 -8.06 -8.85 0.56
C ASP A 633 -6.89 -9.78 0.22
N TYR A 634 -5.75 -9.53 0.88
CA TYR A 634 -4.53 -10.31 0.77
C TYR A 634 -4.09 -10.82 2.14
N PRO A 635 -3.48 -12.01 2.24
CA PRO A 635 -3.17 -12.64 3.54
C PRO A 635 -2.27 -11.80 4.47
N HIS A 636 -1.44 -10.92 3.92
CA HIS A 636 -0.45 -10.13 4.67
C HIS A 636 -0.95 -8.75 5.13
N VAL A 637 -2.16 -8.35 4.73
CA VAL A 637 -2.75 -7.05 5.05
C VAL A 637 -4.14 -7.19 5.66
N GLU A 638 -4.64 -6.15 6.33
CA GLU A 638 -6.05 -6.10 6.71
C GLU A 638 -6.94 -5.88 5.49
N PRO A 639 -8.06 -6.62 5.38
CA PRO A 639 -8.97 -6.43 4.24
C PRO A 639 -9.55 -5.02 4.19
N ARG A 640 -9.52 -4.41 3.01
CA ARG A 640 -10.06 -3.08 2.74
C ARG A 640 -11.06 -3.12 1.58
N ARG A 641 -11.79 -2.01 1.41
CA ARG A 641 -12.74 -1.85 0.32
C ARG A 641 -12.38 -0.65 -0.53
N HIS A 642 -12.42 -0.86 -1.83
CA HIS A 642 -12.36 0.22 -2.80
C HIS A 642 -13.76 0.49 -3.34
N LEU A 643 -14.26 1.71 -3.12
CA LEU A 643 -15.55 2.17 -3.59
C LEU A 643 -15.32 3.13 -4.77
N ARG A 644 -16.07 2.90 -5.85
CA ARG A 644 -16.05 3.78 -7.03
C ARG A 644 -17.40 3.73 -7.73
N GLU A 645 -17.64 4.66 -8.64
CA GLU A 645 -18.83 4.56 -9.49
C GLU A 645 -18.82 3.24 -10.29
N ALA A 646 -19.98 2.60 -10.39
CA ALA A 646 -20.15 1.37 -11.17
C ALA A 646 -20.18 1.69 -12.66
N GLN A 647 -19.03 2.02 -13.23
CA GLN A 647 -18.89 2.42 -14.63
C GLN A 647 -17.98 1.45 -15.40
N MET A 648 -18.23 1.34 -16.70
CA MET A 648 -17.42 0.61 -17.65
C MET A 648 -17.30 1.45 -18.94
N LEU A 649 -16.08 1.57 -19.46
CA LEU A 649 -15.87 2.14 -20.81
C LEU A 649 -16.48 1.19 -21.84
N VAL A 650 -17.25 1.72 -22.78
CA VAL A 650 -17.72 0.96 -23.94
C VAL A 650 -17.20 1.60 -25.23
N ARG A 651 -16.69 0.79 -26.13
CA ARG A 651 -16.07 1.29 -27.37
C ARG A 651 -16.25 0.31 -28.51
N THR A 652 -16.60 0.84 -29.69
CA THR A 652 -16.46 0.09 -30.96
C THR A 652 -15.09 0.37 -31.58
N LEU A 653 -14.51 -0.63 -32.20
CA LEU A 653 -13.12 -0.58 -32.70
C LEU A 653 -12.97 -1.31 -34.04
N ASP A 654 -12.32 -0.68 -35.00
CA ASP A 654 -11.85 -1.39 -36.23
C ASP A 654 -10.64 -2.28 -35.84
N VAL A 655 -10.98 -3.50 -35.43
CA VAL A 655 -10.00 -4.55 -35.14
C VAL A 655 -10.43 -5.82 -35.86
N ARG A 656 -9.47 -6.44 -36.53
CA ARG A 656 -9.67 -7.68 -37.26
C ARG A 656 -8.88 -8.79 -36.58
N LEU A 657 -9.53 -9.92 -36.40
CA LEU A 657 -8.92 -11.14 -35.93
C LEU A 657 -9.38 -12.28 -36.85
N PRO A 658 -8.50 -13.22 -37.26
CA PRO A 658 -8.93 -14.40 -38.00
C PRO A 658 -10.00 -15.17 -37.23
N PRO A 659 -11.05 -15.67 -37.93
CA PRO A 659 -12.07 -16.49 -37.26
C PRO A 659 -11.42 -17.72 -36.59
N ASP A 660 -12.04 -18.23 -35.53
CA ASP A 660 -11.59 -19.42 -34.80
C ASP A 660 -10.15 -19.33 -34.22
N THR A 661 -9.67 -18.10 -33.98
CA THR A 661 -8.37 -17.89 -33.32
C THR A 661 -8.39 -18.46 -31.92
N VAL A 662 -7.47 -19.41 -31.66
CA VAL A 662 -7.27 -20.05 -30.35
C VAL A 662 -5.94 -19.61 -29.78
N VAL A 663 -5.93 -19.22 -28.52
CA VAL A 663 -4.74 -18.73 -27.79
C VAL A 663 -4.57 -19.51 -26.50
N GLY A 664 -3.38 -20.10 -26.31
CA GLY A 664 -2.96 -20.58 -25.01
C GLY A 664 -2.45 -19.40 -24.17
N TYR A 665 -3.03 -19.14 -23.02
CA TYR A 665 -2.66 -17.99 -22.18
C TYR A 665 -2.09 -18.45 -20.83
N VAL A 666 -0.84 -18.11 -20.57
CA VAL A 666 -0.20 -18.36 -19.28
C VAL A 666 -0.33 -17.09 -18.42
N SER A 667 -1.20 -17.10 -17.43
CA SER A 667 -1.45 -15.93 -16.58
C SER A 667 -0.17 -15.45 -15.90
N GLY A 668 0.02 -14.15 -15.89
CA GLY A 668 1.11 -13.46 -15.19
C GLY A 668 0.69 -12.90 -13.85
N ALA A 669 1.25 -11.76 -13.47
CA ALA A 669 0.99 -11.07 -12.21
C ALA A 669 -0.31 -10.24 -12.23
N GLY A 670 -1.42 -10.80 -12.71
CA GLY A 670 -2.74 -10.19 -12.61
C GLY A 670 -3.10 -9.22 -13.74
N ASP A 671 -2.63 -9.42 -14.97
CA ASP A 671 -3.07 -8.63 -16.12
C ASP A 671 -4.42 -9.14 -16.70
N ARG A 672 -5.08 -8.30 -17.50
CA ARG A 672 -6.35 -8.56 -18.19
C ARG A 672 -6.21 -8.76 -19.70
N VAL A 673 -5.04 -9.13 -20.15
CA VAL A 673 -4.78 -9.30 -21.59
C VAL A 673 -5.55 -10.50 -22.15
N GLY A 674 -5.72 -11.56 -21.35
CA GLY A 674 -6.55 -12.70 -21.72
C GLY A 674 -7.99 -12.31 -22.02
N GLU A 675 -8.61 -11.54 -21.13
CA GLU A 675 -9.97 -10.99 -21.27
C GLU A 675 -10.07 -10.04 -22.48
N ALA A 676 -9.04 -9.21 -22.71
CA ALA A 676 -8.99 -8.32 -23.88
C ALA A 676 -8.97 -9.10 -25.20
N LEU A 677 -8.27 -10.23 -25.25
CA LEU A 677 -8.26 -11.14 -26.40
C LEU A 677 -9.64 -11.78 -26.64
N GLU A 678 -10.32 -12.22 -25.57
CA GLU A 678 -11.70 -12.73 -25.65
C GLU A 678 -12.67 -11.66 -26.17
N GLN A 679 -12.46 -10.39 -25.77
CA GLN A 679 -13.28 -9.26 -26.21
C GLN A 679 -13.23 -9.03 -27.71
N ILE A 680 -12.10 -9.28 -28.35
CA ILE A 680 -11.95 -9.14 -29.81
C ILE A 680 -12.21 -10.43 -30.58
N GLY A 681 -12.68 -11.50 -29.90
CA GLY A 681 -13.18 -12.71 -30.54
C GLY A 681 -12.23 -13.91 -30.52
N ALA A 682 -11.11 -13.88 -29.77
CA ALA A 682 -10.27 -15.05 -29.57
C ALA A 682 -10.91 -16.04 -28.57
N ARG A 683 -10.71 -17.33 -28.78
CA ARG A 683 -10.87 -18.31 -27.72
C ARG A 683 -9.57 -18.40 -26.91
N VAL A 684 -9.65 -18.14 -25.63
CA VAL A 684 -8.49 -18.12 -24.75
C VAL A 684 -8.56 -19.26 -23.75
N ASP A 685 -7.64 -20.22 -23.88
CA ASP A 685 -7.48 -21.33 -22.93
C ASP A 685 -6.37 -20.95 -21.93
N ARG A 686 -6.71 -20.83 -20.63
CA ARG A 686 -5.75 -20.47 -19.58
C ARG A 686 -4.95 -21.72 -19.16
N LEU A 687 -3.64 -21.70 -19.44
CA LEU A 687 -2.77 -22.85 -19.30
C LEU A 687 -2.22 -22.99 -17.88
N SER A 688 -2.44 -24.15 -17.28
CA SER A 688 -1.80 -24.62 -16.05
C SER A 688 -0.39 -25.19 -16.33
N ALA A 689 0.34 -25.56 -15.29
CA ALA A 689 1.62 -26.28 -15.44
C ALA A 689 1.44 -27.65 -16.12
N GLU A 690 0.30 -28.31 -15.88
CA GLU A 690 -0.05 -29.60 -16.50
C GLU A 690 -0.30 -29.41 -18.00
N ASP A 691 -1.08 -28.41 -18.40
CA ASP A 691 -1.35 -28.09 -19.80
C ASP A 691 -0.05 -27.79 -20.55
N LEU A 692 0.86 -27.00 -19.94
CA LEU A 692 2.18 -26.70 -20.50
C LEU A 692 3.07 -27.93 -20.64
N SER A 693 2.81 -28.99 -19.89
CA SER A 693 3.49 -30.27 -19.99
C SER A 693 2.84 -31.21 -21.02
N GLY A 694 1.63 -30.85 -21.48
CA GLY A 694 0.83 -31.63 -22.44
C GLY A 694 1.18 -31.32 -23.91
N ASP A 695 0.20 -31.54 -24.81
CA ASP A 695 0.31 -31.25 -26.23
C ASP A 695 0.02 -29.78 -26.54
N LEU A 696 1.06 -29.00 -26.84
CA LEU A 696 0.96 -27.59 -27.20
C LEU A 696 0.64 -27.35 -28.68
N SER A 697 0.56 -28.42 -29.50
CA SER A 697 0.35 -28.30 -30.94
C SER A 697 -1.01 -27.74 -31.34
N VAL A 698 -1.98 -27.81 -30.40
CA VAL A 698 -3.34 -27.27 -30.56
C VAL A 698 -3.39 -25.73 -30.54
N TYR A 699 -2.36 -25.08 -30.04
CA TYR A 699 -2.28 -23.62 -29.94
C TYR A 699 -1.40 -23.05 -31.07
N PRO A 700 -1.95 -22.27 -31.99
CA PRO A 700 -1.13 -21.50 -32.94
C PRO A 700 -0.21 -20.50 -32.24
N THR A 701 -0.74 -19.85 -31.20
CA THR A 701 -0.01 -18.89 -30.37
C THR A 701 -0.20 -19.18 -28.88
N ILE A 702 0.90 -19.13 -28.13
CA ILE A 702 0.91 -19.09 -26.67
C ILE A 702 1.40 -17.70 -26.25
N VAL A 703 0.65 -17.07 -25.35
CA VAL A 703 0.98 -15.77 -24.77
C VAL A 703 1.28 -15.92 -23.28
N THR A 704 2.43 -15.45 -22.83
CA THR A 704 2.71 -15.34 -21.39
C THR A 704 2.33 -13.95 -20.90
N GLY A 705 1.58 -13.88 -19.84
CA GLY A 705 1.14 -12.64 -19.19
C GLY A 705 2.30 -11.83 -18.61
N VAL A 706 1.96 -10.67 -18.11
CA VAL A 706 2.92 -9.71 -17.52
C VAL A 706 3.68 -10.37 -16.36
N ARG A 707 5.01 -10.32 -16.39
CA ARG A 707 5.92 -10.92 -15.38
C ARG A 707 5.68 -12.42 -15.14
N ALA A 708 5.16 -13.14 -16.11
CA ALA A 708 4.84 -14.56 -15.93
C ALA A 708 6.06 -15.38 -15.50
N TYR A 709 7.26 -15.11 -16.02
CA TYR A 709 8.48 -15.83 -15.64
C TYR A 709 8.90 -15.60 -14.18
N ARG A 710 8.39 -14.57 -13.52
CA ARG A 710 8.62 -14.31 -12.10
C ARG A 710 7.62 -15.06 -11.22
N VAL A 711 6.33 -14.99 -11.57
CA VAL A 711 5.24 -15.53 -10.73
C VAL A 711 4.90 -16.98 -11.05
N ARG A 712 5.40 -17.53 -12.16
CA ARG A 712 5.18 -18.88 -12.66
C ARG A 712 6.54 -19.60 -12.84
N PRO A 713 7.16 -20.11 -11.75
CA PRO A 713 8.49 -20.71 -11.80
C PRO A 713 8.57 -21.93 -12.73
N GLU A 714 7.45 -22.63 -12.98
CA GLU A 714 7.37 -23.73 -13.95
C GLU A 714 7.70 -23.30 -15.38
N LEU A 715 7.49 -22.04 -15.77
CA LEU A 715 7.88 -21.55 -17.10
C LEU A 715 9.39 -21.67 -17.33
N LYS A 716 10.20 -21.40 -16.30
CA LYS A 716 11.64 -21.57 -16.37
C LYS A 716 12.02 -23.03 -16.52
N ALA A 717 11.35 -23.92 -15.77
CA ALA A 717 11.57 -25.37 -15.88
C ALA A 717 11.12 -25.94 -17.22
N LEU A 718 9.99 -25.45 -17.76
CA LEU A 718 9.40 -25.92 -19.03
C LEU A 718 9.92 -25.17 -20.27
N HIS A 719 10.87 -24.24 -20.11
CA HIS A 719 11.43 -23.48 -21.23
C HIS A 719 11.95 -24.34 -22.40
N PRO A 720 12.60 -25.49 -22.17
CA PRO A 720 12.99 -26.36 -23.31
C PRO A 720 11.80 -26.86 -24.12
N ARG A 721 10.64 -27.08 -23.51
CA ARG A 721 9.41 -27.47 -24.22
C ARG A 721 8.85 -26.32 -25.04
N LEU A 722 8.86 -25.11 -24.48
CA LEU A 722 8.45 -23.91 -25.20
C LEU A 722 9.37 -23.64 -26.42
N LEU A 723 10.66 -23.88 -26.27
CA LEU A 723 11.59 -23.82 -27.39
C LEU A 723 11.24 -24.88 -28.48
N GLN A 724 10.88 -26.09 -28.07
CA GLN A 724 10.48 -27.13 -29.04
C GLN A 724 9.15 -26.78 -29.71
N TYR A 725 8.18 -26.26 -28.95
CA TYR A 725 6.91 -25.76 -29.51
C TYR A 725 7.11 -24.72 -30.62
N MET A 726 8.06 -23.78 -30.42
CA MET A 726 8.40 -22.81 -31.46
C MET A 726 9.09 -23.46 -32.65
N LYS A 727 10.03 -24.38 -32.43
CA LYS A 727 10.69 -25.12 -33.53
C LYS A 727 9.68 -25.88 -34.37
N ASP A 728 8.58 -26.34 -33.82
CA ASP A 728 7.50 -27.08 -34.48
C ASP A 728 6.40 -26.16 -35.06
N GLY A 729 6.67 -24.86 -35.20
CA GLY A 729 5.80 -23.89 -35.89
C GLY A 729 4.89 -23.06 -35.00
N GLY A 730 5.00 -23.17 -33.70
CA GLY A 730 4.23 -22.35 -32.77
C GLY A 730 4.78 -20.92 -32.63
N HIS A 731 3.94 -20.00 -32.21
CA HIS A 731 4.33 -18.62 -31.88
C HIS A 731 4.26 -18.41 -30.35
N LEU A 732 5.39 -18.13 -29.71
CA LEU A 732 5.45 -17.76 -28.31
C LEU A 732 5.58 -16.23 -28.19
N VAL A 733 4.59 -15.60 -27.58
CA VAL A 733 4.57 -14.17 -27.25
C VAL A 733 4.88 -13.99 -25.77
N VAL A 734 5.97 -13.33 -25.47
CA VAL A 734 6.40 -13.01 -24.11
C VAL A 734 6.13 -11.53 -23.87
N GLN A 735 5.19 -11.24 -22.98
CA GLN A 735 4.94 -9.86 -22.56
C GLN A 735 6.00 -9.40 -21.56
N TYR A 736 5.97 -8.15 -21.20
CA TYR A 736 6.83 -7.50 -20.22
C TYR A 736 7.22 -8.43 -19.06
N ASN A 737 8.51 -8.55 -18.83
CA ASN A 737 9.14 -9.20 -17.68
C ASN A 737 10.23 -8.30 -17.10
N GLN A 738 10.75 -8.63 -15.92
CA GLN A 738 11.83 -7.91 -15.25
C GLN A 738 13.18 -8.62 -15.44
N LEU A 739 14.22 -8.10 -14.74
CA LEU A 739 15.60 -8.59 -14.90
C LEU A 739 15.78 -10.07 -14.52
N ASP A 740 14.89 -10.61 -13.69
CA ASP A 740 14.86 -12.04 -13.32
C ASP A 740 14.56 -12.99 -14.50
N PHE A 741 14.06 -12.45 -15.63
CA PHE A 741 13.99 -13.17 -16.91
C PHE A 741 15.38 -13.54 -17.43
N ASN A 742 16.40 -12.83 -17.03
CA ASN A 742 17.78 -13.06 -17.45
C ASN A 742 18.50 -14.15 -16.65
N GLU A 743 17.86 -14.71 -15.60
CA GLU A 743 18.50 -15.59 -14.61
C GLU A 743 17.86 -17.00 -14.57
N PRO A 744 18.68 -18.07 -14.56
CA PRO A 744 20.16 -18.11 -14.53
C PRO A 744 20.82 -17.77 -15.89
N THR A 745 20.03 -17.81 -16.95
CA THR A 745 20.36 -17.39 -18.32
C THR A 745 19.12 -16.79 -18.94
N PRO A 746 19.25 -15.85 -19.90
CA PRO A 746 18.07 -15.27 -20.55
C PRO A 746 17.15 -16.34 -21.18
N PHE A 747 15.85 -16.26 -20.88
CA PHE A 747 14.82 -17.16 -21.43
C PHE A 747 14.37 -16.73 -22.84
N ALA A 748 15.27 -16.14 -23.58
CA ALA A 748 15.14 -15.82 -24.99
C ALA A 748 15.76 -16.93 -25.86
N PRO A 749 15.31 -17.11 -27.12
CA PRO A 749 15.80 -18.20 -27.99
C PRO A 749 17.25 -18.01 -28.45
N TYR A 750 17.76 -16.78 -28.45
CA TYR A 750 19.11 -16.38 -28.86
C TYR A 750 19.66 -15.36 -27.85
N PRO A 751 20.98 -15.02 -27.89
CA PRO A 751 21.56 -14.08 -26.96
C PRO A 751 20.85 -12.73 -26.95
N ALA A 752 20.25 -12.40 -25.81
CA ALA A 752 19.55 -11.15 -25.55
C ALA A 752 19.33 -11.00 -24.04
N GLU A 753 19.12 -9.79 -23.58
CA GLU A 753 18.84 -9.51 -22.17
C GLU A 753 17.74 -8.44 -22.04
N ILE A 754 16.88 -8.58 -21.04
CA ILE A 754 15.98 -7.52 -20.61
C ILE A 754 16.78 -6.49 -19.84
N THR A 755 16.61 -5.21 -20.17
CA THR A 755 17.28 -4.07 -19.52
C THR A 755 16.31 -3.26 -18.68
N ARG A 756 16.77 -2.15 -18.11
CA ARG A 756 15.93 -1.13 -17.49
C ARG A 756 15.49 -0.02 -18.46
N ASP A 757 15.78 -0.16 -19.76
CA ASP A 757 15.35 0.80 -20.75
C ASP A 757 13.81 0.92 -20.75
N ARG A 758 13.34 2.14 -20.91
CA ARG A 758 11.92 2.48 -20.90
C ARG A 758 11.64 3.77 -21.67
N VAL A 759 10.37 3.97 -22.00
CA VAL A 759 9.81 5.24 -22.48
C VAL A 759 8.59 5.54 -21.63
N SER A 760 8.70 6.56 -20.79
CA SER A 760 7.69 6.89 -19.77
C SER A 760 6.67 7.92 -20.24
N ASP A 761 7.03 8.78 -21.21
CA ASP A 761 6.06 9.68 -21.80
C ASP A 761 5.12 8.88 -22.71
N GLU A 762 3.86 8.75 -22.26
CA GLU A 762 2.81 8.07 -22.99
C GLU A 762 2.45 8.74 -24.33
N THR A 763 2.93 9.97 -24.56
CA THR A 763 2.73 10.71 -25.83
C THR A 763 3.94 10.64 -26.74
N ALA A 764 5.07 10.09 -26.28
CA ALA A 764 6.31 9.99 -27.07
C ALA A 764 6.06 9.37 -28.46
N PRO A 765 6.53 9.99 -29.55
CA PRO A 765 6.35 9.47 -30.92
C PRO A 765 7.00 8.10 -31.07
N VAL A 766 6.24 7.14 -31.63
CA VAL A 766 6.74 5.78 -31.89
C VAL A 766 7.17 5.67 -33.35
N GLN A 767 8.41 5.31 -33.57
CA GLN A 767 8.99 5.08 -34.89
C GLN A 767 8.89 3.60 -35.28
N VAL A 768 8.34 3.33 -36.46
CA VAL A 768 8.33 1.99 -37.07
C VAL A 768 9.67 1.71 -37.74
N LEU A 769 10.38 0.68 -37.30
CA LEU A 769 11.69 0.32 -37.83
C LEU A 769 11.62 -0.65 -39.02
N ARG A 770 10.59 -1.51 -39.04
CA ARG A 770 10.39 -2.52 -40.09
C ARG A 770 8.97 -2.49 -40.65
N PRO A 771 8.62 -1.50 -41.46
CA PRO A 771 7.23 -1.27 -41.89
C PRO A 771 6.58 -2.43 -42.65
N ALA A 772 7.37 -3.31 -43.26
CA ALA A 772 6.85 -4.48 -44.00
C ALA A 772 6.66 -5.73 -43.13
N HIS A 773 7.00 -5.69 -41.83
CA HIS A 773 6.93 -6.88 -40.97
C HIS A 773 5.48 -7.35 -40.77
N PRO A 774 5.17 -8.66 -40.82
CA PRO A 774 3.80 -9.18 -40.70
C PRO A 774 3.09 -8.75 -39.44
N LEU A 775 3.75 -8.75 -38.29
CA LEU A 775 3.17 -8.33 -37.01
C LEU A 775 2.70 -6.85 -36.99
N LEU A 776 3.19 -6.02 -37.92
CA LEU A 776 2.77 -4.63 -38.06
C LEU A 776 1.68 -4.43 -39.13
N ASN A 777 1.36 -5.47 -39.92
CA ASN A 777 0.47 -5.34 -41.07
C ASN A 777 -0.70 -6.34 -41.08
N GLN A 778 -0.63 -7.42 -40.30
CA GLN A 778 -1.59 -8.52 -40.40
C GLN A 778 -2.03 -9.01 -39.00
N PRO A 779 -3.34 -9.11 -38.76
CA PRO A 779 -4.44 -8.76 -39.65
C PRO A 779 -4.76 -7.26 -39.71
N ASN A 780 -4.12 -6.44 -38.85
CA ASN A 780 -4.31 -4.99 -38.77
C ASN A 780 -3.03 -4.25 -39.19
N LYS A 781 -3.17 -3.15 -39.91
CA LYS A 781 -2.04 -2.26 -40.16
C LYS A 781 -1.83 -1.34 -38.98
N ILE A 782 -0.72 -1.49 -38.27
CA ILE A 782 -0.34 -0.67 -37.10
C ILE A 782 0.37 0.60 -37.59
N GLY A 783 -0.04 1.73 -37.06
CA GLY A 783 0.49 3.05 -37.43
C GLY A 783 0.50 4.01 -36.24
N PRO A 784 0.83 5.30 -36.44
CA PRO A 784 0.91 6.28 -35.36
C PRO A 784 -0.36 6.41 -34.55
N ALA A 785 -1.54 6.34 -35.16
CA ALA A 785 -2.83 6.43 -34.48
C ALA A 785 -3.06 5.29 -33.42
N ASP A 786 -2.37 4.15 -33.58
CA ASP A 786 -2.47 3.05 -32.60
C ASP A 786 -1.73 3.36 -31.30
N PHE A 787 -0.96 4.43 -31.28
CA PHE A 787 -0.24 4.91 -30.08
C PHE A 787 -0.87 6.17 -29.47
N GLU A 788 -2.02 6.62 -29.95
CA GLU A 788 -2.76 7.74 -29.40
C GLU A 788 -3.59 7.32 -28.17
N GLY A 789 -3.70 8.21 -27.19
CA GLY A 789 -4.48 7.99 -25.96
C GLY A 789 -3.94 6.90 -25.05
N TRP A 790 -2.68 6.56 -25.19
CA TRP A 790 -2.00 5.69 -24.23
C TRP A 790 -1.94 6.36 -22.86
N VAL A 791 -1.83 5.56 -21.81
CA VAL A 791 -1.80 6.02 -20.43
C VAL A 791 -0.53 5.58 -19.74
N GLN A 792 0.02 6.46 -18.93
CA GLN A 792 1.14 6.29 -18.00
C GLN A 792 2.50 6.09 -18.67
N GLU A 793 2.63 5.23 -19.69
CA GLU A 793 3.92 4.94 -20.33
C GLU A 793 3.74 4.25 -21.68
N ARG A 794 4.75 4.36 -22.57
CA ARG A 794 4.85 3.53 -23.77
C ARG A 794 5.26 2.10 -23.42
N GLY A 795 6.22 1.94 -22.52
CA GLY A 795 6.70 0.63 -22.11
C GLY A 795 8.00 0.70 -21.33
N LEU A 796 8.44 -0.46 -20.85
CA LEU A 796 9.57 -0.59 -19.94
C LEU A 796 10.22 -1.98 -20.06
N HIS A 797 11.47 -2.06 -19.55
CA HIS A 797 12.27 -3.28 -19.57
C HIS A 797 12.43 -3.84 -20.98
N PHE A 798 12.98 -3.03 -21.86
CA PHE A 798 13.16 -3.41 -23.25
C PHE A 798 14.22 -4.48 -23.43
N LEU A 799 14.08 -5.28 -24.50
CA LEU A 799 15.01 -6.35 -24.83
C LEU A 799 16.20 -5.78 -25.61
N LYS A 800 17.39 -5.86 -25.04
CA LYS A 800 18.64 -5.51 -25.71
C LYS A 800 19.23 -6.74 -26.39
N THR A 801 19.56 -6.62 -27.67
CA THR A 801 20.15 -7.67 -28.45
C THR A 801 21.12 -7.12 -29.51
N ALA A 802 22.18 -7.89 -29.77
CA ALA A 802 23.06 -7.68 -30.92
C ALA A 802 23.00 -8.84 -31.92
N ASP A 803 22.19 -9.87 -31.64
CA ASP A 803 22.05 -11.04 -32.49
C ASP A 803 21.20 -10.70 -33.74
N PRO A 804 21.69 -10.89 -34.96
CA PRO A 804 21.01 -10.48 -36.18
C PRO A 804 19.74 -11.28 -36.49
N ARG A 805 19.49 -12.36 -35.78
CA ARG A 805 18.24 -13.13 -35.90
C ARG A 805 17.03 -12.42 -35.27
N TYR A 806 17.27 -11.39 -34.44
CA TYR A 806 16.20 -10.59 -33.92
C TYR A 806 15.83 -9.42 -34.82
N GLU A 807 14.56 -9.17 -34.95
CA GLU A 807 13.98 -8.06 -35.67
C GLU A 807 13.31 -7.11 -34.70
N GLU A 808 13.92 -5.95 -34.48
CA GLU A 808 13.33 -4.87 -33.68
C GLU A 808 12.32 -4.12 -34.54
N LEU A 809 11.08 -4.00 -34.07
CA LEU A 809 9.96 -3.48 -34.84
C LEU A 809 9.72 -2.00 -34.61
N LEU A 810 9.93 -1.53 -33.39
CA LEU A 810 9.62 -0.18 -32.94
C LEU A 810 10.80 0.45 -32.21
N ALA A 811 10.83 1.78 -32.22
CA ALA A 811 11.68 2.61 -31.37
C ALA A 811 10.90 3.85 -30.91
N ALA A 812 11.25 4.40 -29.77
CA ALA A 812 10.74 5.68 -29.30
C ALA A 812 11.80 6.38 -28.43
N GLU A 813 11.59 7.64 -28.12
CA GLU A 813 12.48 8.43 -27.29
C GLU A 813 11.66 9.34 -26.38
N ASP A 814 11.98 9.34 -25.09
CA ASP A 814 11.42 10.31 -24.16
C ASP A 814 11.93 11.72 -24.45
N PRO A 815 11.11 12.74 -24.23
CA PRO A 815 11.53 14.14 -24.38
C PRO A 815 12.45 14.61 -23.23
N PHE A 816 12.72 13.75 -22.25
CA PHE A 816 13.42 14.11 -21.01
C PHE A 816 14.95 14.03 -21.19
N VAL A 817 15.64 15.08 -20.72
CA VAL A 817 17.11 15.16 -20.75
C VAL A 817 17.75 14.03 -19.94
N GLU A 818 17.09 13.57 -18.90
CA GLU A 818 17.54 12.52 -17.97
C GLU A 818 17.34 11.11 -18.51
N ASN A 819 16.56 10.93 -19.58
CA ASN A 819 16.41 9.65 -20.27
C ASN A 819 16.71 9.78 -21.78
N PRO A 820 17.92 10.25 -22.14
CA PRO A 820 18.23 10.62 -23.51
C PRO A 820 18.34 9.41 -24.42
N GLY A 821 18.15 9.68 -25.69
CA GLY A 821 18.43 8.75 -26.75
C GLY A 821 17.29 7.78 -27.07
N ARG A 822 17.26 7.41 -28.30
CA ARG A 822 16.23 6.53 -28.87
C ARG A 822 16.34 5.12 -28.30
N LYS A 823 15.28 4.66 -27.62
CA LYS A 823 15.14 3.32 -27.08
C LYS A 823 14.59 2.37 -28.14
N ARG A 824 15.16 1.18 -28.20
CA ARG A 824 14.79 0.09 -29.10
C ARG A 824 14.44 -1.15 -28.29
N GLY A 825 14.02 -2.23 -28.92
CA GLY A 825 13.73 -3.47 -28.22
C GLY A 825 12.39 -3.52 -27.47
N MET A 826 11.52 -2.51 -27.66
CA MET A 826 10.19 -2.46 -27.06
C MET A 826 9.19 -3.46 -27.70
N TRP A 827 9.44 -3.87 -28.93
CA TRP A 827 8.76 -4.97 -29.62
C TRP A 827 9.76 -5.65 -30.52
N VAL A 828 10.09 -6.90 -30.22
CA VAL A 828 11.14 -7.67 -30.89
C VAL A 828 10.59 -9.03 -31.33
N SER A 829 10.94 -9.49 -32.51
CA SER A 829 10.55 -10.80 -33.04
C SER A 829 11.76 -11.57 -33.54
N ALA A 830 11.71 -12.90 -33.47
CA ALA A 830 12.74 -13.78 -34.02
C ALA A 830 12.12 -15.07 -34.56
N GLN A 831 12.65 -15.56 -35.69
CA GLN A 831 12.32 -16.90 -36.21
C GLN A 831 13.02 -17.97 -35.35
N VAL A 832 12.28 -19.01 -34.96
CA VAL A 832 12.81 -20.14 -34.19
C VAL A 832 12.34 -21.45 -34.82
N GLY A 833 13.21 -22.11 -35.56
CA GLY A 833 12.81 -23.24 -36.42
C GLY A 833 11.79 -22.76 -37.46
N THR A 834 10.63 -23.39 -37.53
CA THR A 834 9.53 -22.96 -38.40
C THR A 834 8.60 -21.94 -37.71
N GLY A 835 8.64 -21.81 -36.39
CA GLY A 835 7.79 -20.91 -35.62
C GLY A 835 8.47 -19.59 -35.27
N ARG A 836 7.94 -18.92 -34.24
CA ARG A 836 8.32 -17.54 -33.89
C ARG A 836 8.37 -17.33 -32.41
N TRP A 837 9.28 -16.48 -31.99
CA TRP A 837 9.31 -15.88 -30.65
C TRP A 837 9.13 -14.37 -30.78
N THR A 838 8.36 -13.79 -29.84
CA THR A 838 8.14 -12.35 -29.81
C THR A 838 8.21 -11.85 -28.37
N TYR A 839 8.96 -10.78 -28.14
CA TYR A 839 8.97 -10.04 -26.87
C TYR A 839 8.25 -8.70 -27.04
N VAL A 840 7.41 -8.35 -26.06
CA VAL A 840 6.65 -7.10 -26.05
C VAL A 840 6.83 -6.42 -24.71
N GLY A 841 7.73 -5.42 -24.64
CA GLY A 841 7.95 -4.54 -23.51
C GLY A 841 7.01 -3.31 -23.48
N LEU A 842 6.05 -3.23 -24.42
CA LEU A 842 5.00 -2.21 -24.42
C LEU A 842 4.06 -2.40 -23.21
N GLY A 843 3.57 -1.30 -22.62
CA GLY A 843 2.65 -1.30 -21.49
C GLY A 843 1.22 -1.75 -21.83
N LEU A 844 1.05 -2.84 -22.60
CA LEU A 844 -0.25 -3.26 -23.14
C LEU A 844 -1.30 -3.54 -22.05
N TRP A 845 -0.90 -4.09 -20.91
CA TRP A 845 -1.83 -4.41 -19.81
C TRP A 845 -2.54 -3.17 -19.25
N ARG A 846 -1.87 -2.01 -19.20
CA ARG A 846 -2.47 -0.74 -18.78
C ARG A 846 -3.42 -0.21 -19.85
N GLN A 847 -3.01 -0.37 -21.12
CA GLN A 847 -3.77 0.16 -22.25
C GLN A 847 -5.09 -0.59 -22.49
N VAL A 848 -5.11 -1.92 -22.26
CA VAL A 848 -6.34 -2.70 -22.40
C VAL A 848 -7.35 -2.35 -21.30
N GLU A 849 -6.92 -2.10 -20.07
CA GLU A 849 -7.82 -1.63 -19.01
C GLU A 849 -8.38 -0.24 -19.29
N ALA A 850 -7.57 0.63 -19.88
CA ALA A 850 -8.00 1.95 -20.33
C ALA A 850 -8.80 1.91 -21.64
N GLY A 851 -8.99 0.75 -22.26
CA GLY A 851 -9.71 0.58 -23.53
C GLY A 851 -9.04 1.26 -24.71
N VAL A 852 -7.70 1.38 -24.74
CA VAL A 852 -6.95 2.05 -25.80
C VAL A 852 -6.98 1.22 -27.10
N PRO A 853 -7.47 1.78 -28.22
CA PRO A 853 -7.71 1.03 -29.45
C PRO A 853 -6.48 0.30 -29.99
N GLY A 854 -5.35 0.98 -30.05
CA GLY A 854 -4.12 0.43 -30.61
C GLY A 854 -3.60 -0.80 -29.87
N ALA A 855 -3.80 -0.88 -28.54
CA ALA A 855 -3.40 -2.05 -27.77
C ALA A 855 -4.15 -3.32 -28.22
N TYR A 856 -5.45 -3.23 -28.44
CA TYR A 856 -6.27 -4.36 -28.95
C TYR A 856 -5.86 -4.78 -30.37
N ARG A 857 -5.51 -3.81 -31.24
CA ARG A 857 -5.04 -4.08 -32.60
C ARG A 857 -3.66 -4.74 -32.59
N ILE A 858 -2.77 -4.29 -31.71
CA ILE A 858 -1.46 -4.92 -31.48
C ILE A 858 -1.65 -6.35 -30.99
N LEU A 859 -2.51 -6.57 -29.97
CA LEU A 859 -2.81 -7.91 -29.48
C LEU A 859 -3.40 -8.81 -30.56
N ALA A 860 -4.33 -8.31 -31.38
CA ALA A 860 -4.88 -9.06 -32.52
C ALA A 860 -3.79 -9.50 -33.51
N ASN A 861 -2.81 -8.62 -33.78
CA ASN A 861 -1.68 -8.97 -34.68
C ASN A 861 -0.75 -10.00 -34.04
N LEU A 862 -0.52 -9.93 -32.73
CA LEU A 862 0.32 -10.90 -32.02
C LEU A 862 -0.26 -12.32 -32.07
N VAL A 863 -1.59 -12.45 -31.95
CA VAL A 863 -2.24 -13.78 -31.88
C VAL A 863 -2.87 -14.23 -33.22
N GLY A 864 -3.10 -13.30 -34.14
CA GLY A 864 -3.73 -13.58 -35.41
C GLY A 864 -2.79 -14.14 -36.48
N GLN A 865 -1.57 -14.50 -36.13
CA GLN A 865 -0.61 -15.11 -37.08
C GLN A 865 -0.93 -16.59 -37.26
N PRO A 866 -0.94 -17.10 -38.51
CA PRO A 866 -1.16 -18.52 -38.74
C PRO A 866 0.01 -19.35 -38.22
N ARG A 867 -0.29 -20.54 -37.69
CA ARG A 867 0.76 -21.50 -37.37
C ARG A 867 1.53 -21.87 -38.62
N ALA A 868 2.85 -21.80 -38.55
CA ALA A 868 3.69 -22.18 -39.67
C ALA A 868 3.52 -23.70 -39.92
N LYS A 869 3.32 -24.08 -41.17
CA LYS A 869 3.25 -25.48 -41.58
C LYS A 869 4.64 -26.07 -41.46
N LYS A 870 4.72 -27.29 -40.90
CA LYS A 870 5.95 -28.07 -40.96
C LYS A 870 6.27 -28.36 -42.43
N PRO A 871 7.52 -28.14 -42.93
CA PRO A 871 7.87 -28.41 -44.30
C PRO A 871 7.67 -29.87 -44.69
#